data_309567e3202b4e9e604a931daf112ab6
#
_entry.id   309567e3202b4e9e604a931daf112ab6
#
_cell.length_a   1.000
_cell.length_b   1.000
_cell.length_c   1.000
_cell.angle_alpha   90.00
_cell.angle_beta   90.00
_cell.angle_gamma   90.00
#
_symmetry.space_group_name_H-M   'P 1'
#
loop_
_entity.id
_entity.type
_entity.pdbx_description
1 polymer ?
#
loop_
_entity_poly.entity_id
_entity_poly.type
_entity_poly.pdbx_seq_one_letter_code
_entity_poly.pdbx_strand_id
1 'polypeptide(L)'
;MRKTILYIILTLAVPALISMPAGAQDSRQRTVLTIVQDALAQLPVRNAADLDKEMADIAASAPESVEILAGMLSPAGQGQNSPVEYALNGIVNYAGSPENAGCAASVKEGLASGIRNNGDVTARSFLLTLLGRIATEEDIPVFVSYADDAQLGSVVVGALSGIPGSGDAIIELMKTDGASRPLLAYAAARMGLAGAEPYLTAWIEELGSDAVKDSDPSSAADTPDMRSYLNALAQCGSSASLKLLEKTSVYYYVTLLGRVAGLGDVKTAAAGARRLLKSDDTNIRCAALEVLVSAQGEGAQKYILDAVRKGEREYRCAALSYATGLAGSSAAFMDGIRRLFPSLSDEAMTDVVNWAGDNCISGLADEVVRCIPAARVPDKIEPSASLAVAAIRAAGKLGGDSAADALVAQLAGDADYARVAYGALLSFDGDIRERLAGVLEAGGNALQHALGIAGTRRMSALSPEVFALLGSDDSMVRKAAYQALKGVVTPDDCSRLGELLEAADSEFKISALQDALCNALSSLPSGAQYEKVMSLIGAGARPSLYYPALAQAGNRESVDYLSSAYSSGEYADEAFSALMSVDGMDAADVLMSIAGEGQGRSSAALTRVVDLVAASGLDDMSKVSKYSEVLKRTSDPDVRNKVLAALCSTPVMPAFLIASRYLDDSGTAYNAAAAVKTIAAKTTDEIDYHALKSALEKAIAIYSAAGGADDGYAVDEIRKMLAGLQPPSVRFVLPEDEAKAGYEVLFDGTDLSKWTGDMDGYTPVNGTIFVTAGYGDSRNLYTKKEYSDFILRFDFCFVRPGVNNGVGIRTPMGKDAAYWGMCEVQILDHDDPIYKGLHEYQVHGSAYGIIPAKRVVHKPLGEWNSEEIKVVGDRVTVTLNGEVILDGDLREACQGHNVAPDGSGYNPYTTDHRNHPGMFNEKGHVGFLGHGAGIKFRNVRILDLSE
;
A
#
# COMPACT_ATOMS: atom_id res chain seq x y z
N MET A 1 -3.33 -41.16 -33.88
CA MET A 1 -3.49 -42.36 -33.04
C MET A 1 -2.70 -42.33 -31.72
N ARG A 2 -1.53 -41.67 -31.61
CA ARG A 2 -0.81 -41.57 -30.31
C ARG A 2 -1.37 -40.53 -29.30
N LYS A 3 -2.04 -39.49 -29.76
CA LYS A 3 -2.67 -38.47 -28.88
C LYS A 3 -3.98 -38.97 -28.23
N THR A 4 -4.70 -39.90 -28.86
CA THR A 4 -5.96 -40.47 -28.32
C THR A 4 -5.69 -41.53 -27.25
N ILE A 5 -4.51 -42.16 -27.27
CA ILE A 5 -4.12 -43.15 -26.27
C ILE A 5 -3.71 -42.48 -24.95
N LEU A 6 -3.13 -41.26 -24.98
CA LEU A 6 -2.75 -40.52 -23.78
C LEU A 6 -3.99 -39.98 -23.02
N TYR A 7 -5.02 -39.52 -23.74
CA TYR A 7 -6.29 -39.10 -23.15
C TYR A 7 -7.09 -40.26 -22.52
N ILE A 8 -7.02 -41.46 -23.12
CA ILE A 8 -7.67 -42.65 -22.58
C ILE A 8 -6.96 -43.20 -21.35
N ILE A 9 -5.63 -42.98 -21.22
CA ILE A 9 -4.87 -43.40 -20.02
C ILE A 9 -5.14 -42.45 -18.87
N LEU A 10 -5.34 -41.15 -19.11
CA LEU A 10 -5.67 -40.18 -18.05
C LEU A 10 -7.12 -40.31 -17.53
N THR A 11 -8.05 -40.67 -18.40
CA THR A 11 -9.49 -40.89 -18.02
C THR A 11 -9.77 -42.29 -17.46
N LEU A 12 -8.89 -43.27 -17.64
CA LEU A 12 -9.02 -44.61 -17.04
C LEU A 12 -8.21 -44.78 -15.73
N ALA A 13 -7.29 -43.87 -15.41
CA ALA A 13 -6.53 -43.91 -14.16
C ALA A 13 -7.32 -43.34 -12.97
N VAL A 14 -8.30 -42.45 -13.18
CA VAL A 14 -9.11 -41.84 -12.11
C VAL A 14 -10.12 -42.86 -11.48
N PRO A 15 -10.76 -43.80 -12.18
CA PRO A 15 -11.60 -44.79 -11.49
C PRO A 15 -10.84 -45.94 -10.83
N ALA A 16 -9.56 -46.19 -11.18
CA ALA A 16 -8.79 -47.29 -10.56
C ALA A 16 -8.18 -46.91 -9.19
N LEU A 17 -8.09 -45.64 -8.87
CA LEU A 17 -7.64 -45.14 -7.55
C LEU A 17 -8.76 -45.17 -6.47
N ILE A 18 -10.02 -45.35 -6.88
CA ILE A 18 -11.17 -45.39 -5.94
C ILE A 18 -11.43 -46.82 -5.38
N SER A 19 -10.70 -47.85 -5.79
CA SER A 19 -10.88 -49.23 -5.34
C SER A 19 -9.73 -49.86 -4.59
N MET A 20 -8.86 -49.08 -4.00
CA MET A 20 -7.89 -49.61 -3.01
C MET A 20 -8.53 -49.66 -1.60
N PRO A 21 -8.40 -50.81 -0.87
CA PRO A 21 -8.93 -50.89 0.47
C PRO A 21 -8.24 -49.87 1.39
N ALA A 22 -9.07 -49.17 2.20
CA ALA A 22 -8.63 -48.20 3.18
C ALA A 22 -7.67 -48.83 4.18
N GLY A 23 -6.40 -48.84 3.82
CA GLY A 23 -5.30 -48.87 4.80
C GLY A 23 -5.06 -47.44 5.20
N ALA A 24 -5.12 -47.15 6.50
CA ALA A 24 -4.87 -45.83 7.02
C ALA A 24 -3.60 -45.21 6.47
N GLN A 25 -3.73 -44.34 5.46
CA GLN A 25 -2.66 -43.44 5.07
C GLN A 25 -2.58 -42.35 6.15
N ASP A 26 -1.43 -42.23 6.75
CA ASP A 26 -1.10 -41.16 7.68
C ASP A 26 -1.40 -39.83 6.99
N SER A 27 -2.35 -39.04 7.50
CA SER A 27 -2.75 -37.74 6.97
C SER A 27 -1.63 -36.69 6.94
N ARG A 28 -0.41 -37.06 7.37
CA ARG A 28 0.80 -36.25 7.34
C ARG A 28 1.60 -36.34 6.03
N GLN A 29 1.22 -37.19 5.08
CA GLN A 29 1.92 -37.32 3.79
C GLN A 29 0.99 -36.84 2.65
N ARG A 30 0.89 -35.51 2.50
CA ARG A 30 0.38 -34.95 1.23
C ARG A 30 1.30 -35.39 0.11
N THR A 31 0.75 -35.86 -1.03
CA THR A 31 1.55 -36.05 -2.23
C THR A 31 1.98 -34.68 -2.76
N VAL A 32 3.13 -34.61 -3.45
CA VAL A 32 3.62 -33.35 -4.02
C VAL A 32 2.58 -32.74 -4.96
N LEU A 33 1.86 -33.56 -5.73
CA LEU A 33 0.75 -33.10 -6.57
C LEU A 33 -0.36 -32.44 -5.76
N THR A 34 -0.71 -32.98 -4.60
CA THR A 34 -1.72 -32.37 -3.71
C THR A 34 -1.24 -31.02 -3.17
N ILE A 35 0.03 -30.91 -2.78
CA ILE A 35 0.62 -29.62 -2.32
C ILE A 35 0.48 -28.56 -3.42
N VAL A 36 0.84 -28.90 -4.66
CA VAL A 36 0.73 -27.99 -5.81
C VAL A 36 -0.72 -27.61 -6.08
N GLN A 37 -1.66 -28.56 -6.05
CA GLN A 37 -3.08 -28.29 -6.28
C GLN A 37 -3.69 -27.42 -5.20
N ASP A 38 -3.36 -27.66 -3.94
CA ASP A 38 -3.82 -26.87 -2.79
C ASP A 38 -3.31 -25.43 -2.90
N ALA A 39 -2.02 -25.24 -3.22
CA ALA A 39 -1.45 -23.91 -3.43
C ALA A 39 -2.14 -23.18 -4.60
N LEU A 40 -2.34 -23.83 -5.74
CA LEU A 40 -3.01 -23.23 -6.91
C LEU A 40 -4.47 -22.84 -6.60
N ALA A 41 -5.17 -23.58 -5.74
CA ALA A 41 -6.54 -23.27 -5.33
C ALA A 41 -6.63 -22.00 -4.45
N GLN A 42 -5.53 -21.62 -3.78
CA GLN A 42 -5.47 -20.45 -2.92
C GLN A 42 -4.91 -19.20 -3.62
N LEU A 43 -4.33 -19.35 -4.81
CA LEU A 43 -3.77 -18.26 -5.59
C LEU A 43 -4.84 -17.60 -6.50
N PRO A 44 -4.83 -16.26 -6.65
CA PRO A 44 -3.92 -15.31 -6.02
C PRO A 44 -4.30 -14.98 -4.57
N VAL A 45 -3.31 -14.92 -3.69
CA VAL A 45 -3.49 -14.56 -2.28
C VAL A 45 -3.68 -13.06 -2.05
N ARG A 46 -4.16 -12.67 -0.85
CA ARG A 46 -4.50 -11.29 -0.54
C ARG A 46 -3.33 -10.44 -0.04
N ASN A 47 -2.27 -11.04 0.46
CA ASN A 47 -1.11 -10.37 1.02
C ASN A 47 0.18 -11.18 0.85
N ALA A 48 1.33 -10.57 1.12
CA ALA A 48 2.64 -11.17 0.94
C ALA A 48 2.91 -12.35 1.89
N ALA A 49 2.42 -12.29 3.12
CA ALA A 49 2.67 -13.35 4.11
C ALA A 49 1.96 -14.67 3.72
N ASP A 50 0.74 -14.58 3.19
CA ASP A 50 0.03 -15.75 2.67
C ASP A 50 0.77 -16.33 1.44
N LEU A 51 1.33 -15.47 0.57
CA LEU A 51 2.15 -15.92 -0.55
C LEU A 51 3.39 -16.67 -0.09
N ASP A 52 4.11 -16.12 0.88
CA ASP A 52 5.32 -16.75 1.41
C ASP A 52 5.03 -18.12 2.03
N LYS A 53 3.88 -18.29 2.68
CA LYS A 53 3.44 -19.58 3.24
C LYS A 53 3.24 -20.64 2.14
N GLU A 54 2.47 -20.28 1.09
CA GLU A 54 2.21 -21.21 -0.03
C GLU A 54 3.50 -21.52 -0.79
N MET A 55 4.40 -20.53 -0.95
CA MET A 55 5.70 -20.73 -1.60
C MET A 55 6.63 -21.59 -0.74
N ALA A 56 6.56 -21.52 0.59
CA ALA A 56 7.34 -22.39 1.48
C ALA A 56 6.95 -23.87 1.31
N ASP A 57 5.66 -24.18 1.17
CA ASP A 57 5.17 -25.54 0.96
C ASP A 57 5.64 -26.09 -0.41
N ILE A 58 5.57 -25.28 -1.47
CA ILE A 58 6.09 -25.63 -2.81
C ILE A 58 7.62 -25.84 -2.74
N ALA A 59 8.35 -24.95 -2.06
CA ALA A 59 9.80 -25.02 -1.93
C ALA A 59 10.26 -26.26 -1.18
N ALA A 60 9.53 -26.65 -0.14
CA ALA A 60 9.85 -27.83 0.67
C ALA A 60 9.75 -29.16 -0.13
N SER A 61 8.97 -29.16 -1.22
CA SER A 61 8.78 -30.31 -2.11
C SER A 61 9.44 -30.15 -3.48
N ALA A 62 10.26 -29.08 -3.69
CA ALA A 62 11.06 -28.93 -4.89
C ALA A 62 12.22 -29.96 -4.92
N PRO A 63 12.62 -30.45 -6.11
CA PRO A 63 12.27 -30.00 -7.46
C PRO A 63 10.91 -30.48 -8.00
N GLU A 64 10.33 -31.55 -7.45
CA GLU A 64 9.14 -32.23 -8.02
C GLU A 64 7.92 -31.28 -8.13
N SER A 65 7.65 -30.45 -7.15
CA SER A 65 6.56 -29.48 -7.17
C SER A 65 6.69 -28.45 -8.31
N VAL A 66 7.93 -27.98 -8.55
CA VAL A 66 8.23 -27.04 -9.63
C VAL A 66 8.14 -27.72 -11.01
N GLU A 67 8.54 -28.98 -11.12
CA GLU A 67 8.36 -29.79 -12.34
C GLU A 67 6.88 -29.98 -12.67
N ILE A 68 6.06 -30.28 -11.66
CA ILE A 68 4.60 -30.43 -11.82
C ILE A 68 4.00 -29.10 -12.32
N LEU A 69 4.33 -27.97 -11.67
CA LEU A 69 3.87 -26.65 -12.10
C LEU A 69 4.30 -26.33 -13.54
N ALA A 70 5.56 -26.57 -13.88
CA ALA A 70 6.06 -26.34 -15.24
C ALA A 70 5.36 -27.24 -16.28
N GLY A 71 4.99 -28.47 -15.90
CA GLY A 71 4.23 -29.39 -16.73
C GLY A 71 2.77 -29.03 -16.94
N MET A 72 2.19 -28.18 -16.05
CA MET A 72 0.81 -27.68 -16.16
C MET A 72 0.69 -26.49 -17.14
N LEU A 73 1.80 -25.89 -17.57
CA LEU A 73 1.76 -24.80 -18.55
C LEU A 73 1.24 -25.32 -19.90
N SER A 74 0.14 -24.74 -20.35
CA SER A 74 -0.47 -25.03 -21.66
C SER A 74 0.06 -24.07 -22.71
N PRO A 75 0.09 -24.46 -24.00
CA PRO A 75 0.41 -23.56 -25.10
C PRO A 75 -0.47 -22.32 -25.10
N ALA A 76 0.07 -21.19 -25.57
CA ALA A 76 -0.62 -19.91 -25.60
C ALA A 76 -2.02 -20.02 -26.25
N GLY A 77 -3.04 -19.55 -25.54
CA GLY A 77 -4.44 -19.59 -25.98
C GLY A 77 -5.15 -20.96 -25.87
N GLN A 78 -4.51 -21.99 -25.30
CA GLN A 78 -5.10 -23.32 -25.14
C GLN A 78 -5.42 -23.71 -23.68
N GLY A 79 -5.25 -22.80 -22.72
CA GLY A 79 -5.50 -23.06 -21.29
C GLY A 79 -5.50 -21.78 -20.47
N GLN A 80 -5.71 -21.93 -19.14
CA GLN A 80 -5.59 -20.85 -18.18
C GLN A 80 -4.26 -21.01 -17.41
N ASN A 81 -3.20 -20.37 -17.90
CA ASN A 81 -1.87 -20.42 -17.28
C ASN A 81 -1.72 -19.50 -16.07
N SER A 82 -2.59 -18.49 -15.92
CA SER A 82 -2.40 -17.42 -14.92
C SER A 82 -2.13 -17.89 -13.48
N PRO A 83 -2.85 -18.88 -12.91
CA PRO A 83 -2.54 -19.38 -11.58
C PRO A 83 -1.17 -20.07 -11.51
N VAL A 84 -0.83 -20.84 -12.53
CA VAL A 84 0.45 -21.58 -12.64
C VAL A 84 1.62 -20.61 -12.83
N GLU A 85 1.46 -19.61 -13.70
CA GLU A 85 2.45 -18.55 -13.91
C GLU A 85 2.65 -17.74 -12.63
N TYR A 86 1.56 -17.45 -11.89
CA TYR A 86 1.62 -16.76 -10.61
C TYR A 86 2.41 -17.58 -9.58
N ALA A 87 2.12 -18.88 -9.45
CA ALA A 87 2.85 -19.79 -8.57
C ALA A 87 4.33 -19.90 -8.91
N LEU A 88 4.66 -20.07 -10.21
CA LEU A 88 6.04 -20.14 -10.69
C LEU A 88 6.80 -18.83 -10.48
N ASN A 89 6.18 -17.67 -10.70
CA ASN A 89 6.78 -16.39 -10.35
C ASN A 89 6.99 -16.25 -8.84
N GLY A 90 5.99 -16.67 -8.05
CA GLY A 90 6.04 -16.63 -6.59
C GLY A 90 7.22 -17.44 -6.04
N ILE A 91 7.35 -18.71 -6.47
CA ILE A 91 8.43 -19.59 -5.97
C ILE A 91 9.83 -19.10 -6.38
N VAL A 92 9.97 -18.53 -7.57
CA VAL A 92 11.24 -17.94 -8.02
C VAL A 92 11.60 -16.70 -7.19
N ASN A 93 10.63 -15.83 -6.90
CA ASN A 93 10.86 -14.68 -6.02
C ASN A 93 11.20 -15.12 -4.59
N TYR A 94 10.49 -16.12 -4.08
CA TYR A 94 10.73 -16.70 -2.77
C TYR A 94 12.15 -17.27 -2.66
N ALA A 95 12.55 -18.13 -3.62
CA ALA A 95 13.87 -18.74 -3.67
C ALA A 95 15.01 -17.74 -3.94
N GLY A 96 14.71 -16.61 -4.60
CA GLY A 96 15.66 -15.53 -4.86
C GLY A 96 15.90 -14.60 -3.66
N SER A 97 15.11 -14.70 -2.60
CA SER A 97 15.32 -13.91 -1.39
C SER A 97 16.49 -14.44 -0.55
N PRO A 98 17.30 -13.57 0.08
CA PRO A 98 18.44 -14.02 0.91
C PRO A 98 18.02 -14.96 2.06
N GLU A 99 16.82 -14.78 2.59
CA GLU A 99 16.28 -15.57 3.72
C GLU A 99 15.95 -16.99 3.31
N ASN A 100 15.59 -17.23 2.05
CA ASN A 100 15.14 -18.51 1.51
C ASN A 100 16.13 -19.14 0.51
N ALA A 101 17.37 -18.63 0.43
CA ALA A 101 18.39 -19.10 -0.51
C ALA A 101 18.68 -20.61 -0.42
N GLY A 102 18.34 -21.24 0.71
CA GLY A 102 18.53 -22.69 0.90
C GLY A 102 17.70 -23.58 -0.04
N CYS A 103 16.56 -23.12 -0.57
CA CYS A 103 15.76 -23.88 -1.52
C CYS A 103 16.07 -23.57 -3.00
N ALA A 104 16.89 -22.54 -3.28
CA ALA A 104 17.15 -22.08 -4.64
C ALA A 104 17.69 -23.19 -5.57
N ALA A 105 18.56 -24.06 -5.07
CA ALA A 105 19.11 -25.15 -5.87
C ALA A 105 18.02 -26.12 -6.37
N SER A 106 17.12 -26.56 -5.48
CA SER A 106 16.02 -27.47 -5.84
C SER A 106 15.00 -26.81 -6.76
N VAL A 107 14.71 -25.52 -6.56
CA VAL A 107 13.81 -24.75 -7.44
C VAL A 107 14.42 -24.62 -8.85
N LYS A 108 15.71 -24.31 -8.95
CA LYS A 108 16.44 -24.24 -10.24
C LYS A 108 16.43 -25.59 -10.96
N GLU A 109 16.64 -26.71 -10.23
CA GLU A 109 16.58 -28.06 -10.79
C GLU A 109 15.20 -28.37 -11.37
N GLY A 110 14.12 -28.04 -10.66
CA GLY A 110 12.76 -28.21 -11.13
C GLY A 110 12.43 -27.36 -12.36
N LEU A 111 12.88 -26.10 -12.40
CA LEU A 111 12.77 -25.23 -13.58
C LEU A 111 13.52 -25.81 -14.78
N ALA A 112 14.77 -26.23 -14.59
CA ALA A 112 15.60 -26.81 -15.64
C ALA A 112 15.00 -28.12 -16.19
N SER A 113 14.40 -28.94 -15.33
CA SER A 113 13.66 -30.12 -15.73
C SER A 113 12.39 -29.76 -16.54
N GLY A 114 11.63 -28.77 -16.06
CA GLY A 114 10.46 -28.23 -16.77
C GLY A 114 10.82 -27.70 -18.17
N ILE A 115 11.92 -26.97 -18.31
CA ILE A 115 12.42 -26.47 -19.61
C ILE A 115 12.73 -27.63 -20.57
N ARG A 116 13.37 -28.68 -20.10
CA ARG A 116 13.68 -29.87 -20.93
C ARG A 116 12.42 -30.61 -21.37
N ASN A 117 11.46 -30.76 -20.48
CA ASN A 117 10.29 -31.63 -20.68
C ASN A 117 9.11 -30.92 -21.37
N ASN A 118 9.01 -29.59 -21.30
CA ASN A 118 7.94 -28.85 -21.95
C ASN A 118 8.21 -28.71 -23.45
N GLY A 119 7.23 -29.08 -24.28
CA GLY A 119 7.34 -29.01 -25.75
C GLY A 119 6.95 -27.67 -26.36
N ASP A 120 6.34 -26.79 -25.60
CA ASP A 120 5.86 -25.48 -26.07
C ASP A 120 6.95 -24.40 -25.92
N VAL A 121 7.19 -23.63 -26.99
CA VAL A 121 8.21 -22.60 -27.04
C VAL A 121 7.91 -21.45 -26.09
N THR A 122 6.63 -21.04 -25.97
CA THR A 122 6.23 -19.94 -25.09
C THR A 122 6.43 -20.31 -23.63
N ALA A 123 6.04 -21.55 -23.27
CA ALA A 123 6.28 -22.06 -21.92
C ALA A 123 7.77 -22.18 -21.60
N ARG A 124 8.60 -22.68 -22.55
CA ARG A 124 10.07 -22.69 -22.38
C ARG A 124 10.67 -21.30 -22.21
N SER A 125 10.23 -20.34 -23.03
CA SER A 125 10.68 -18.94 -22.94
C SER A 125 10.38 -18.36 -21.55
N PHE A 126 9.18 -18.62 -21.04
CA PHE A 126 8.77 -18.21 -19.70
C PHE A 126 9.64 -18.87 -18.63
N LEU A 127 9.81 -20.18 -18.66
CA LEU A 127 10.63 -20.92 -17.70
C LEU A 127 12.12 -20.51 -17.74
N LEU A 128 12.68 -20.26 -18.94
CA LEU A 128 14.04 -19.74 -19.09
C LEU A 128 14.16 -18.32 -18.47
N THR A 129 13.15 -17.48 -18.65
CA THR A 129 13.11 -16.16 -18.02
C THR A 129 13.12 -16.28 -16.50
N LEU A 130 12.34 -17.19 -15.95
CA LEU A 130 12.28 -17.42 -14.50
C LEU A 130 13.60 -17.97 -13.96
N LEU A 131 14.16 -18.96 -14.62
CA LEU A 131 15.45 -19.53 -14.25
C LEU A 131 16.55 -18.44 -14.26
N GLY A 132 16.57 -17.58 -15.29
CA GLY A 132 17.55 -16.50 -15.42
C GLY A 132 17.52 -15.47 -14.27
N ARG A 133 16.43 -15.37 -13.51
CA ARG A 133 16.32 -14.45 -12.37
C ARG A 133 17.07 -14.94 -11.12
N ILE A 134 17.26 -16.25 -10.99
CA ILE A 134 17.93 -16.89 -9.84
C ILE A 134 19.14 -17.74 -10.25
N ALA A 135 19.50 -17.70 -11.54
CA ALA A 135 20.59 -18.47 -12.08
C ALA A 135 21.95 -18.04 -11.53
N THR A 136 22.84 -19.00 -11.42
CA THR A 136 24.24 -18.86 -11.05
C THR A 136 25.14 -19.42 -12.16
N GLU A 137 26.46 -19.36 -11.99
CA GLU A 137 27.42 -19.87 -12.97
C GLU A 137 27.18 -21.35 -13.33
N GLU A 138 26.71 -22.15 -12.39
CA GLU A 138 26.41 -23.58 -12.60
C GLU A 138 25.25 -23.81 -13.59
N ASP A 139 24.37 -22.82 -13.78
CA ASP A 139 23.20 -22.93 -14.64
C ASP A 139 23.46 -22.50 -16.09
N ILE A 140 24.64 -21.88 -16.36
CA ILE A 140 25.04 -21.42 -17.71
C ILE A 140 24.87 -22.49 -18.80
N PRO A 141 25.25 -23.76 -18.60
CA PRO A 141 25.08 -24.78 -19.63
C PRO A 141 23.64 -25.03 -20.08
N VAL A 142 22.68 -24.82 -19.18
CA VAL A 142 21.26 -24.94 -19.52
C VAL A 142 20.88 -23.90 -20.59
N PHE A 143 21.30 -22.65 -20.41
CA PHE A 143 21.00 -21.57 -21.36
C PHE A 143 21.75 -21.78 -22.67
N VAL A 144 23.05 -22.10 -22.62
CA VAL A 144 23.87 -22.34 -23.83
C VAL A 144 23.22 -23.39 -24.75
N SER A 145 22.60 -24.42 -24.18
CA SER A 145 21.96 -25.49 -24.97
C SER A 145 20.77 -25.02 -25.84
N TYR A 146 20.23 -23.82 -25.61
CA TYR A 146 19.11 -23.21 -26.36
C TYR A 146 19.55 -21.94 -27.11
N ALA A 147 20.84 -21.58 -27.12
CA ALA A 147 21.30 -20.31 -27.71
C ALA A 147 21.09 -20.22 -29.22
N ASP A 148 21.13 -21.37 -29.90
CA ASP A 148 20.96 -21.49 -31.35
C ASP A 148 19.48 -21.62 -31.79
N ASP A 149 18.57 -21.69 -30.84
CA ASP A 149 17.14 -21.72 -31.14
C ASP A 149 16.64 -20.34 -31.56
N ALA A 150 16.10 -20.24 -32.78
CA ALA A 150 15.68 -18.97 -33.38
C ALA A 150 14.58 -18.23 -32.57
N GLN A 151 13.78 -18.96 -31.76
CA GLN A 151 12.69 -18.40 -30.96
C GLN A 151 13.09 -18.15 -29.48
N LEU A 152 14.07 -18.90 -28.98
CA LEU A 152 14.53 -18.81 -27.58
C LEU A 152 15.82 -18.00 -27.43
N GLY A 153 16.59 -17.79 -28.50
CA GLY A 153 17.92 -17.17 -28.46
C GLY A 153 17.92 -15.79 -27.80
N SER A 154 16.89 -14.97 -27.98
CA SER A 154 16.80 -13.65 -27.34
C SER A 154 16.66 -13.74 -25.82
N VAL A 155 15.84 -14.65 -25.32
CA VAL A 155 15.64 -14.87 -23.89
C VAL A 155 16.90 -15.46 -23.26
N VAL A 156 17.52 -16.42 -23.94
CA VAL A 156 18.76 -17.09 -23.52
C VAL A 156 19.91 -16.12 -23.41
N VAL A 157 20.17 -15.34 -24.47
CA VAL A 157 21.27 -14.36 -24.47
C VAL A 157 21.00 -13.24 -23.47
N GLY A 158 19.71 -12.82 -23.33
CA GLY A 158 19.28 -11.88 -22.32
C GLY A 158 19.55 -12.38 -20.90
N ALA A 159 19.22 -13.63 -20.59
CA ALA A 159 19.49 -14.26 -19.29
C ALA A 159 21.00 -14.40 -19.03
N LEU A 160 21.74 -14.95 -19.98
CA LEU A 160 23.21 -15.09 -19.89
C LEU A 160 23.87 -13.75 -19.58
N SER A 161 23.43 -12.66 -20.21
CA SER A 161 23.99 -11.32 -19.94
C SER A 161 23.80 -10.80 -18.51
N GLY A 162 22.97 -11.47 -17.70
CA GLY A 162 22.70 -11.15 -16.29
C GLY A 162 23.37 -12.12 -15.31
N ILE A 163 23.85 -13.26 -15.77
CA ILE A 163 24.45 -14.30 -14.90
C ILE A 163 25.93 -14.00 -14.67
N PRO A 164 26.42 -13.85 -13.42
CA PRO A 164 27.83 -13.72 -13.14
C PRO A 164 28.65 -14.91 -13.70
N GLY A 165 29.80 -14.64 -14.30
CA GLY A 165 30.67 -15.68 -14.85
C GLY A 165 30.29 -16.14 -16.27
N SER A 166 29.20 -15.71 -16.86
CA SER A 166 28.74 -16.15 -18.20
C SER A 166 29.51 -15.55 -19.38
N GLY A 167 30.46 -14.62 -19.13
CA GLY A 167 31.19 -13.93 -20.17
C GLY A 167 31.91 -14.85 -21.16
N ASP A 168 32.55 -15.88 -20.66
CA ASP A 168 33.25 -16.88 -21.51
C ASP A 168 32.27 -17.65 -22.39
N ALA A 169 31.06 -17.97 -21.87
CA ALA A 169 30.01 -18.63 -22.63
C ALA A 169 29.53 -17.75 -23.81
N ILE A 170 29.32 -16.44 -23.56
CA ILE A 170 29.00 -15.50 -24.64
C ILE A 170 30.10 -15.44 -25.69
N ILE A 171 31.38 -15.39 -25.28
CA ILE A 171 32.53 -15.41 -26.22
C ILE A 171 32.57 -16.71 -27.02
N GLU A 172 32.31 -17.87 -26.42
CA GLU A 172 32.24 -19.13 -27.14
C GLU A 172 31.09 -19.14 -28.17
N LEU A 173 29.92 -18.62 -27.83
CA LEU A 173 28.82 -18.47 -28.78
C LEU A 173 29.17 -17.54 -29.96
N MET A 174 30.01 -16.50 -29.75
CA MET A 174 30.46 -15.61 -30.81
C MET A 174 31.39 -16.30 -31.84
N LYS A 175 31.95 -17.48 -31.51
CA LYS A 175 32.76 -18.27 -32.42
C LYS A 175 31.93 -19.12 -33.37
N THR A 176 30.66 -19.30 -33.09
CA THR A 176 29.73 -20.14 -33.86
C THR A 176 28.76 -19.29 -34.68
N ASP A 177 28.22 -19.88 -35.76
CA ASP A 177 27.20 -19.20 -36.58
C ASP A 177 25.76 -19.53 -36.16
N GLY A 178 25.56 -20.18 -35.01
CA GLY A 178 24.23 -20.63 -34.57
C GLY A 178 23.37 -19.52 -33.96
N ALA A 179 23.96 -18.74 -33.05
CA ALA A 179 23.25 -17.69 -32.31
C ALA A 179 23.25 -16.36 -33.08
N SER A 180 22.23 -15.52 -32.80
CA SER A 180 22.10 -14.21 -33.43
C SER A 180 23.23 -13.25 -33.04
N ARG A 181 24.06 -12.89 -34.04
CA ARG A 181 25.18 -11.93 -33.86
C ARG A 181 24.76 -10.59 -33.22
N PRO A 182 23.65 -9.95 -33.60
CA PRO A 182 23.20 -8.72 -32.91
C PRO A 182 22.87 -8.90 -31.43
N LEU A 183 22.31 -10.05 -31.04
CA LEU A 183 22.02 -10.35 -29.64
C LEU A 183 23.30 -10.59 -28.84
N LEU A 184 24.27 -11.32 -29.43
CA LEU A 184 25.58 -11.54 -28.82
C LEU A 184 26.36 -10.23 -28.68
N ALA A 185 26.30 -9.36 -29.68
CA ALA A 185 26.86 -8.01 -29.60
C ALA A 185 26.25 -7.19 -28.46
N TYR A 186 24.92 -7.24 -28.32
CA TYR A 186 24.22 -6.57 -27.21
C TYR A 186 24.67 -7.12 -25.84
N ALA A 187 24.77 -8.44 -25.69
CA ALA A 187 25.23 -9.05 -24.44
C ALA A 187 26.69 -8.68 -24.13
N ALA A 188 27.56 -8.70 -25.14
CA ALA A 188 28.97 -8.31 -24.98
C ALA A 188 29.08 -6.83 -24.54
N ALA A 189 28.30 -5.93 -25.13
CA ALA A 189 28.26 -4.52 -24.74
C ALA A 189 27.82 -4.37 -23.27
N ARG A 190 26.71 -5.00 -22.92
CA ARG A 190 26.12 -4.92 -21.55
C ARG A 190 27.08 -5.43 -20.47
N MET A 191 27.85 -6.47 -20.77
CA MET A 191 28.79 -7.09 -19.85
C MET A 191 30.21 -6.48 -19.94
N GLY A 192 30.47 -5.62 -20.93
CA GLY A 192 31.77 -5.00 -21.15
C GLY A 192 32.90 -6.01 -21.53
N LEU A 193 32.54 -7.08 -22.26
CA LEU A 193 33.43 -8.21 -22.58
C LEU A 193 34.55 -7.83 -23.55
N ALA A 194 35.72 -7.56 -23.04
CA ALA A 194 36.89 -7.26 -23.88
C ALA A 194 37.23 -8.38 -24.87
N GLY A 195 36.97 -9.65 -24.52
CA GLY A 195 37.16 -10.79 -25.42
C GLY A 195 36.31 -10.80 -26.68
N ALA A 196 35.25 -9.98 -26.74
CA ALA A 196 34.36 -9.83 -27.89
C ALA A 196 34.94 -8.96 -29.00
N GLU A 197 35.97 -8.14 -28.72
CA GLU A 197 36.54 -7.15 -29.64
C GLU A 197 36.97 -7.76 -31.00
N PRO A 198 37.67 -8.92 -31.10
CA PRO A 198 38.08 -9.52 -32.36
C PRO A 198 36.87 -9.92 -33.24
N TYR A 199 35.80 -10.47 -32.63
CA TYR A 199 34.63 -10.94 -33.34
C TYR A 199 33.78 -9.74 -33.86
N LEU A 200 33.56 -8.74 -33.02
CA LEU A 200 32.87 -7.53 -33.40
C LEU A 200 33.59 -6.78 -34.53
N THR A 201 34.94 -6.72 -34.45
CA THR A 201 35.77 -6.12 -35.50
C THR A 201 35.57 -6.87 -36.82
N ALA A 202 35.65 -8.22 -36.81
CA ALA A 202 35.47 -9.04 -37.98
C ALA A 202 34.06 -8.88 -38.59
N TRP A 203 33.01 -8.84 -37.77
CA TRP A 203 31.61 -8.64 -38.24
C TRP A 203 31.36 -7.27 -38.84
N ILE A 204 31.99 -6.21 -38.29
CA ILE A 204 31.95 -4.87 -38.86
C ILE A 204 32.67 -4.81 -40.23
N GLU A 205 33.82 -5.44 -40.34
CA GLU A 205 34.60 -5.49 -41.58
C GLU A 205 33.88 -6.32 -42.68
N GLU A 206 33.24 -7.44 -42.28
CA GLU A 206 32.44 -8.29 -43.16
C GLU A 206 31.26 -7.49 -43.75
N LEU A 207 30.44 -6.84 -42.90
CA LEU A 207 29.31 -5.99 -43.36
C LEU A 207 29.81 -4.81 -44.19
N GLY A 208 30.89 -4.15 -43.80
CA GLY A 208 31.51 -3.04 -44.54
C GLY A 208 31.98 -3.44 -45.91
N SER A 209 32.50 -4.67 -46.10
CA SER A 209 32.95 -5.22 -47.37
C SER A 209 31.81 -5.55 -48.32
N ASP A 210 30.68 -5.99 -47.82
CA ASP A 210 29.49 -6.32 -48.63
C ASP A 210 28.73 -5.06 -49.07
N ALA A 211 28.69 -4.00 -48.28
CA ALA A 211 28.11 -2.71 -48.64
C ALA A 211 28.91 -1.98 -49.76
N VAL A 212 30.23 -2.21 -49.86
CA VAL A 212 31.03 -1.65 -50.96
C VAL A 212 30.71 -2.29 -52.31
N LYS A 213 30.09 -3.49 -52.30
CA LYS A 213 29.62 -4.13 -53.54
C LYS A 213 28.29 -3.60 -54.04
N ASP A 214 27.45 -2.99 -53.19
CA ASP A 214 26.14 -2.43 -53.51
C ASP A 214 26.13 -0.89 -53.32
N SER A 215 26.94 -0.19 -54.05
CA SER A 215 26.86 1.21 -54.53
C SER A 215 26.51 2.39 -53.61
N ASP A 216 26.41 2.30 -52.29
CA ASP A 216 26.35 3.50 -51.42
C ASP A 216 27.01 3.27 -50.03
N PRO A 217 28.23 3.84 -49.77
CA PRO A 217 28.94 3.67 -48.49
C PRO A 217 28.22 4.30 -47.30
N SER A 218 27.27 5.23 -47.54
CA SER A 218 26.52 5.89 -46.45
C SER A 218 25.39 5.02 -45.96
N SER A 219 24.84 4.11 -46.78
CA SER A 219 23.73 3.22 -46.41
C SER A 219 24.13 2.02 -45.56
N ALA A 220 25.35 1.52 -45.66
CA ALA A 220 25.84 0.35 -44.94
C ALA A 220 26.04 0.61 -43.42
N ALA A 221 26.48 1.83 -43.07
CA ALA A 221 26.69 2.21 -41.68
C ALA A 221 25.39 2.40 -40.89
N ASP A 222 24.24 2.40 -41.54
CA ASP A 222 22.93 2.69 -40.95
C ASP A 222 22.02 1.46 -40.81
N THR A 223 22.53 0.24 -41.07
CA THR A 223 21.75 -0.97 -40.81
C THR A 223 21.64 -1.23 -39.30
N PRO A 224 20.53 -1.84 -38.80
CA PRO A 224 20.37 -2.21 -37.40
C PRO A 224 21.52 -3.07 -36.88
N ASP A 225 22.02 -4.02 -37.66
CA ASP A 225 23.12 -4.91 -37.28
C ASP A 225 24.44 -4.17 -37.17
N MET A 226 24.78 -3.32 -38.13
CA MET A 226 25.99 -2.47 -38.09
C MET A 226 25.96 -1.56 -36.87
N ARG A 227 24.83 -0.90 -36.56
CA ARG A 227 24.68 -0.07 -35.35
C ARG A 227 24.88 -0.89 -34.06
N SER A 228 24.35 -2.12 -34.02
CA SER A 228 24.51 -3.01 -32.88
C SER A 228 25.99 -3.38 -32.64
N TYR A 229 26.71 -3.73 -33.72
CA TYR A 229 28.14 -4.10 -33.62
C TYR A 229 29.03 -2.89 -33.29
N LEU A 230 28.77 -1.73 -33.89
CA LEU A 230 29.52 -0.50 -33.57
C LEU A 230 29.32 -0.06 -32.12
N ASN A 231 28.06 -0.12 -31.64
CA ASN A 231 27.75 0.16 -30.26
C ASN A 231 28.48 -0.81 -29.32
N ALA A 232 28.41 -2.09 -29.61
CA ALA A 232 29.09 -3.11 -28.80
C ALA A 232 30.62 -2.91 -28.78
N LEU A 233 31.22 -2.66 -29.95
CA LEU A 233 32.67 -2.39 -30.03
C LEU A 233 33.05 -1.11 -29.26
N ALA A 234 32.21 -0.11 -29.28
CA ALA A 234 32.45 1.11 -28.49
C ALA A 234 32.37 0.85 -26.97
N GLN A 235 31.57 -0.11 -26.53
CA GLN A 235 31.37 -0.44 -25.11
C GLN A 235 32.35 -1.48 -24.57
N CYS A 236 32.92 -2.38 -25.40
CA CYS A 236 33.81 -3.44 -24.95
C CYS A 236 35.19 -3.46 -25.62
N GLY A 237 35.41 -2.65 -26.64
CA GLY A 237 36.68 -2.55 -27.34
C GLY A 237 37.83 -1.90 -26.57
N SER A 238 39.01 -1.92 -27.17
CA SER A 238 40.25 -1.33 -26.67
C SER A 238 40.78 -0.23 -27.61
N SER A 239 41.96 0.29 -27.30
CA SER A 239 42.66 1.23 -28.22
C SER A 239 42.98 0.63 -29.59
N ALA A 240 42.98 -0.68 -29.76
CA ALA A 240 43.17 -1.34 -31.05
C ALA A 240 42.07 -1.03 -32.06
N SER A 241 40.81 -0.93 -31.59
CA SER A 241 39.65 -0.65 -32.45
C SER A 241 39.42 0.83 -32.75
N LEU A 242 40.14 1.73 -32.13
CA LEU A 242 39.98 3.18 -32.36
C LEU A 242 40.06 3.57 -33.82
N LYS A 243 41.03 3.01 -34.58
CA LYS A 243 41.22 3.36 -35.99
C LYS A 243 40.05 2.90 -36.87
N LEU A 244 39.43 1.77 -36.52
CA LEU A 244 38.23 1.26 -37.21
C LEU A 244 37.03 2.21 -36.97
N LEU A 245 36.74 2.51 -35.70
CA LEU A 245 35.62 3.36 -35.35
C LEU A 245 35.78 4.82 -35.85
N GLU A 246 37.03 5.37 -35.84
CA GLU A 246 37.29 6.70 -36.35
C GLU A 246 36.92 6.83 -37.87
N LYS A 247 37.08 5.72 -38.62
CA LYS A 247 36.74 5.68 -40.04
C LYS A 247 35.25 5.42 -40.29
N THR A 248 34.57 4.71 -39.38
CA THR A 248 33.21 4.20 -39.59
C THR A 248 32.17 5.13 -38.98
N SER A 249 32.37 5.58 -37.74
CA SER A 249 31.44 6.46 -37.03
C SER A 249 32.12 7.26 -35.92
N VAL A 250 32.15 8.57 -36.09
CA VAL A 250 32.72 9.48 -35.08
C VAL A 250 32.00 9.39 -33.74
N TYR A 251 30.69 9.12 -33.77
CA TYR A 251 29.88 8.94 -32.56
C TYR A 251 30.40 7.77 -31.73
N TYR A 252 30.52 6.57 -32.28
CA TYR A 252 31.04 5.41 -31.57
C TYR A 252 32.54 5.52 -31.26
N TYR A 253 33.29 6.25 -32.10
CA TYR A 253 34.69 6.54 -31.83
C TYR A 253 34.87 7.35 -30.52
N VAL A 254 34.08 8.41 -30.31
CA VAL A 254 34.18 9.21 -29.06
C VAL A 254 33.76 8.40 -27.86
N THR A 255 32.76 7.54 -27.97
CA THR A 255 32.35 6.60 -26.91
C THR A 255 33.48 5.65 -26.53
N LEU A 256 34.16 5.07 -27.54
CA LEU A 256 35.32 4.19 -27.29
C LEU A 256 36.48 4.95 -26.63
N LEU A 257 36.71 6.20 -26.98
CA LEU A 257 37.73 7.03 -26.31
C LEU A 257 37.44 7.16 -24.81
N GLY A 258 36.19 7.31 -24.40
CA GLY A 258 35.78 7.32 -22.98
C GLY A 258 36.13 6.01 -22.29
N ARG A 259 35.82 4.88 -22.92
CA ARG A 259 36.19 3.56 -22.41
C ARG A 259 37.72 3.37 -22.33
N VAL A 260 38.46 3.75 -23.36
CA VAL A 260 39.93 3.63 -23.39
C VAL A 260 40.58 4.45 -22.27
N ALA A 261 40.01 5.63 -21.96
CA ALA A 261 40.42 6.39 -20.79
C ALA A 261 40.18 5.61 -19.49
N GLY A 262 38.99 4.99 -19.35
CA GLY A 262 38.64 4.14 -18.20
C GLY A 262 39.51 2.91 -18.04
N LEU A 263 40.06 2.35 -19.15
CA LEU A 263 40.99 1.26 -19.13
C LEU A 263 42.44 1.69 -18.79
N GLY A 264 42.68 2.99 -18.56
CA GLY A 264 43.97 3.56 -18.15
C GLY A 264 44.80 4.11 -19.28
N ASP A 265 44.47 3.93 -20.57
CA ASP A 265 45.18 4.59 -21.68
C ASP A 265 44.71 6.05 -21.87
N VAL A 266 44.87 6.82 -20.82
CA VAL A 266 44.55 8.24 -20.73
C VAL A 266 45.19 9.08 -21.85
N LYS A 267 46.41 8.71 -22.22
CA LYS A 267 47.18 9.48 -23.23
C LYS A 267 46.56 9.35 -24.62
N THR A 268 46.21 8.15 -25.04
CA THR A 268 45.57 7.89 -26.33
C THR A 268 44.16 8.50 -26.38
N ALA A 269 43.37 8.31 -25.36
CA ALA A 269 42.04 8.87 -25.24
C ALA A 269 42.02 10.38 -25.32
N ALA A 270 42.88 11.03 -24.52
CA ALA A 270 43.01 12.50 -24.54
C ALA A 270 43.56 13.06 -25.88
N ALA A 271 44.41 12.35 -26.56
CA ALA A 271 44.87 12.75 -27.88
C ALA A 271 43.77 12.70 -28.93
N GLY A 272 42.97 11.64 -28.95
CA GLY A 272 41.78 11.49 -29.79
C GLY A 272 40.75 12.58 -29.53
N ALA A 273 40.36 12.72 -28.24
CA ALA A 273 39.36 13.70 -27.82
C ALA A 273 39.77 15.16 -28.19
N ARG A 274 41.03 15.52 -27.99
CA ARG A 274 41.52 16.88 -28.41
C ARG A 274 41.33 17.17 -29.89
N ARG A 275 41.43 16.17 -30.78
CA ARG A 275 41.15 16.35 -32.19
C ARG A 275 39.66 16.67 -32.44
N LEU A 276 38.78 15.96 -31.74
CA LEU A 276 37.32 16.11 -31.84
C LEU A 276 36.77 17.41 -31.26
N LEU A 277 37.51 18.11 -30.39
CA LEU A 277 37.09 19.46 -29.95
C LEU A 277 37.04 20.49 -31.11
N LYS A 278 37.53 20.16 -32.28
CA LYS A 278 37.46 20.99 -33.49
C LYS A 278 36.30 20.60 -34.44
N SER A 279 35.48 19.66 -34.05
CA SER A 279 34.32 19.21 -34.81
C SER A 279 33.32 20.38 -34.95
N ASP A 280 32.67 20.48 -36.08
CA ASP A 280 31.54 21.40 -36.29
C ASP A 280 30.27 20.96 -35.56
N ASP A 281 30.18 19.67 -35.25
CA ASP A 281 29.08 19.10 -34.44
C ASP A 281 29.28 19.36 -32.95
N THR A 282 28.34 20.11 -32.37
CA THR A 282 28.35 20.46 -30.93
C THR A 282 28.30 19.24 -30.02
N ASN A 283 27.50 18.19 -30.37
CA ASN A 283 27.39 16.97 -29.56
C ASN A 283 28.74 16.23 -29.53
N ILE A 284 29.44 16.15 -30.64
CA ILE A 284 30.80 15.55 -30.70
C ILE A 284 31.79 16.37 -29.86
N ARG A 285 31.71 17.72 -29.91
CA ARG A 285 32.55 18.54 -29.01
C ARG A 285 32.26 18.33 -27.55
N CYS A 286 30.99 18.25 -27.18
CA CYS A 286 30.56 17.96 -25.80
C CYS A 286 31.10 16.63 -25.34
N ALA A 287 30.84 15.54 -26.06
CA ALA A 287 31.32 14.21 -25.72
C ALA A 287 32.88 14.13 -25.67
N ALA A 288 33.59 14.80 -26.59
CA ALA A 288 35.04 14.87 -26.55
C ALA A 288 35.56 15.62 -25.31
N LEU A 289 34.87 16.68 -24.89
CA LEU A 289 35.22 17.41 -23.66
C LEU A 289 35.01 16.53 -22.43
N GLU A 290 33.90 15.79 -22.38
CA GLU A 290 33.62 14.82 -21.33
C GLU A 290 34.74 13.78 -21.17
N VAL A 291 35.17 13.18 -22.30
CA VAL A 291 36.30 12.26 -22.33
C VAL A 291 37.58 12.92 -21.79
N LEU A 292 37.85 14.20 -22.16
CA LEU A 292 39.02 14.90 -21.64
C LEU A 292 38.95 15.16 -20.13
N VAL A 293 37.79 15.54 -19.64
CA VAL A 293 37.57 15.80 -18.20
C VAL A 293 37.73 14.49 -17.43
N SER A 294 37.10 13.43 -17.88
CA SER A 294 37.22 12.09 -17.30
C SER A 294 38.67 11.57 -17.31
N ALA A 295 39.38 11.76 -18.42
CA ALA A 295 40.74 11.27 -18.60
C ALA A 295 41.81 12.05 -17.87
N GLN A 296 41.67 13.38 -17.75
CA GLN A 296 42.73 14.27 -17.26
C GLN A 296 42.38 15.02 -15.97
N GLY A 297 41.12 14.97 -15.50
CA GLY A 297 40.70 15.72 -14.30
C GLY A 297 41.08 17.20 -14.40
N GLU A 298 41.84 17.71 -13.44
CA GLU A 298 42.33 19.10 -13.42
C GLU A 298 43.12 19.49 -14.68
N GLY A 299 43.80 18.54 -15.34
CA GLY A 299 44.53 18.80 -16.59
C GLY A 299 43.64 19.25 -17.75
N ALA A 300 42.31 19.01 -17.65
CA ALA A 300 41.33 19.45 -18.64
C ALA A 300 40.82 20.89 -18.42
N GLN A 301 41.12 21.52 -17.28
CA GLN A 301 40.54 22.81 -16.87
C GLN A 301 40.62 23.89 -17.97
N LYS A 302 41.73 23.94 -18.72
CA LYS A 302 41.89 24.93 -19.78
C LYS A 302 40.86 24.80 -20.91
N TYR A 303 40.43 23.58 -21.23
CA TYR A 303 39.43 23.31 -22.25
C TYR A 303 38.03 23.71 -21.77
N ILE A 304 37.77 23.46 -20.47
CA ILE A 304 36.51 23.89 -19.82
C ILE A 304 36.44 25.42 -19.79
N LEU A 305 37.49 26.09 -19.32
CA LEU A 305 37.56 27.58 -19.30
C LEU A 305 37.44 28.21 -20.69
N ASP A 306 38.05 27.58 -21.71
CA ASP A 306 37.88 28.01 -23.09
C ASP A 306 36.43 27.81 -23.61
N ALA A 307 35.78 26.69 -23.27
CA ALA A 307 34.38 26.42 -23.58
C ALA A 307 33.44 27.43 -22.91
N VAL A 308 33.67 27.73 -21.64
CA VAL A 308 32.90 28.73 -20.89
C VAL A 308 33.05 30.13 -21.50
N ARG A 309 34.26 30.50 -21.96
CA ARG A 309 34.53 31.83 -22.51
C ARG A 309 34.03 32.04 -23.92
N LYS A 310 34.12 31.03 -24.78
CA LYS A 310 33.93 31.18 -26.23
C LYS A 310 32.88 30.26 -26.82
N GLY A 311 32.43 29.26 -26.05
CA GLY A 311 31.50 28.26 -26.55
C GLY A 311 30.10 28.80 -26.77
N GLU A 312 29.39 28.18 -27.69
CA GLU A 312 27.94 28.31 -27.80
C GLU A 312 27.31 27.83 -26.51
N ARG A 313 26.07 28.26 -26.22
CA ARG A 313 25.39 27.99 -24.96
C ARG A 313 25.37 26.52 -24.59
N GLU A 314 25.02 25.66 -25.56
CA GLU A 314 24.95 24.20 -25.35
C GLU A 314 26.31 23.62 -24.94
N TYR A 315 27.36 23.99 -25.64
CA TYR A 315 28.71 23.54 -25.35
C TYR A 315 29.24 24.10 -24.01
N ARG A 316 28.91 25.36 -23.68
CA ARG A 316 29.23 26.00 -22.41
C ARG A 316 28.53 25.32 -21.22
N CYS A 317 27.23 25.05 -21.37
CA CYS A 317 26.46 24.35 -20.32
C CYS A 317 26.97 22.92 -20.08
N ALA A 318 27.30 22.17 -21.13
CA ALA A 318 27.93 20.86 -21.01
C ALA A 318 29.29 20.94 -20.30
N ALA A 319 30.13 21.92 -20.66
CA ALA A 319 31.41 22.12 -19.99
C ALA A 319 31.29 22.40 -18.48
N LEU A 320 30.33 23.24 -18.10
CA LEU A 320 30.01 23.51 -16.70
C LEU A 320 29.50 22.28 -15.96
N SER A 321 28.64 21.50 -16.61
CA SER A 321 28.15 20.22 -16.04
C SER A 321 29.30 19.25 -15.74
N TYR A 322 30.18 19.04 -16.69
CA TYR A 322 31.35 18.15 -16.51
C TYR A 322 32.34 18.68 -15.47
N ALA A 323 32.35 19.99 -15.28
CA ALA A 323 33.24 20.65 -14.31
C ALA A 323 32.72 20.61 -12.86
N THR A 324 31.52 20.14 -12.59
CA THR A 324 30.93 20.18 -11.24
C THR A 324 31.80 19.45 -10.21
N GLY A 325 32.37 18.29 -10.55
CA GLY A 325 33.33 17.58 -9.69
C GLY A 325 34.62 18.35 -9.43
N LEU A 326 35.09 19.17 -10.40
CA LEU A 326 36.28 20.00 -10.23
C LEU A 326 36.04 21.21 -9.33
N ALA A 327 34.83 21.74 -9.32
CA ALA A 327 34.44 22.86 -8.46
C ALA A 327 34.59 22.52 -6.96
N GLY A 328 34.38 21.28 -6.56
CA GLY A 328 34.57 20.81 -5.18
C GLY A 328 36.00 20.39 -4.84
N SER A 329 36.84 20.09 -5.86
CA SER A 329 38.16 19.46 -5.65
C SER A 329 39.37 20.29 -6.10
N SER A 330 39.19 21.29 -6.99
CA SER A 330 40.31 22.07 -7.56
C SER A 330 40.19 23.58 -7.29
N ALA A 331 41.02 24.07 -6.37
CA ALA A 331 41.12 25.52 -6.14
C ALA A 331 41.63 26.29 -7.39
N ALA A 332 42.52 25.66 -8.18
CA ALA A 332 43.06 26.28 -9.40
C ALA A 332 41.97 26.47 -10.48
N PHE A 333 41.05 25.52 -10.62
CA PHE A 333 39.89 25.64 -11.50
C PHE A 333 38.96 26.76 -11.05
N MET A 334 38.62 26.81 -9.77
CA MET A 334 37.76 27.86 -9.20
C MET A 334 38.35 29.23 -9.37
N ASP A 335 39.67 29.40 -9.13
CA ASP A 335 40.37 30.65 -9.41
C ASP A 335 40.37 30.99 -10.91
N GLY A 336 40.40 30.01 -11.77
CA GLY A 336 40.24 30.17 -13.21
C GLY A 336 38.87 30.74 -13.58
N ILE A 337 37.78 30.21 -13.02
CA ILE A 337 36.40 30.70 -13.21
C ILE A 337 36.25 32.10 -12.69
N ARG A 338 36.71 32.39 -11.45
CA ARG A 338 36.62 33.72 -10.85
C ARG A 338 37.34 34.80 -11.70
N ARG A 339 38.54 34.50 -12.21
CA ARG A 339 39.29 35.43 -13.07
C ARG A 339 38.59 35.63 -14.41
N LEU A 340 37.95 34.59 -14.96
CA LEU A 340 37.25 34.65 -16.24
C LEU A 340 35.92 35.40 -16.11
N PHE A 341 35.21 35.28 -15.01
CA PHE A 341 33.84 35.72 -14.80
C PHE A 341 33.57 37.16 -15.21
N PRO A 342 34.36 38.18 -14.79
CA PRO A 342 34.11 39.57 -15.19
C PRO A 342 34.27 39.87 -16.70
N SER A 343 34.88 38.97 -17.46
CA SER A 343 35.13 39.13 -18.88
C SER A 343 34.12 38.38 -19.78
N LEU A 344 33.16 37.67 -19.16
CA LEU A 344 32.14 36.92 -19.86
C LEU A 344 31.05 37.85 -20.39
N SER A 345 30.34 37.41 -21.43
CA SER A 345 29.09 38.04 -21.82
C SER A 345 28.02 37.80 -20.76
N ASP A 346 26.98 38.65 -20.70
CA ASP A 346 25.84 38.49 -19.80
C ASP A 346 25.20 37.08 -19.86
N GLU A 347 25.11 36.56 -21.08
CA GLU A 347 24.57 35.21 -21.31
C GLU A 347 25.46 34.14 -20.64
N ALA A 348 26.78 34.25 -20.86
CA ALA A 348 27.72 33.32 -20.27
C ALA A 348 27.81 33.44 -18.75
N MET A 349 27.76 34.69 -18.22
CA MET A 349 27.63 34.91 -16.77
C MET A 349 26.37 34.27 -16.21
N THR A 350 25.24 34.42 -16.92
CA THR A 350 23.96 33.80 -16.49
C THR A 350 24.06 32.28 -16.40
N ASP A 351 24.72 31.61 -17.37
CA ASP A 351 24.91 30.18 -17.34
C ASP A 351 25.83 29.73 -16.19
N VAL A 352 26.90 30.48 -15.90
CA VAL A 352 27.79 30.20 -14.75
C VAL A 352 27.06 30.44 -13.43
N VAL A 353 26.27 31.48 -13.30
CA VAL A 353 25.48 31.81 -12.11
C VAL A 353 24.42 30.74 -11.85
N ASN A 354 23.69 30.33 -12.90
CA ASN A 354 22.72 29.24 -12.77
C ASN A 354 23.41 27.92 -12.33
N TRP A 355 24.53 27.56 -13.01
CA TRP A 355 25.32 26.38 -12.62
C TRP A 355 25.77 26.43 -11.18
N ALA A 356 26.26 27.58 -10.72
CA ALA A 356 26.71 27.78 -9.34
C ALA A 356 25.56 27.58 -8.34
N GLY A 357 24.40 28.16 -8.61
CA GLY A 357 23.20 28.03 -7.78
C GLY A 357 22.62 26.62 -7.79
N ASP A 358 22.53 25.98 -8.96
CA ASP A 358 21.94 24.65 -9.09
C ASP A 358 22.79 23.54 -8.46
N ASN A 359 24.11 23.76 -8.38
CA ASN A 359 25.06 22.81 -7.79
C ASN A 359 25.63 23.26 -6.43
N CYS A 360 25.07 24.30 -5.83
CA CYS A 360 25.47 24.86 -4.53
C CYS A 360 26.98 25.15 -4.44
N ILE A 361 27.57 25.75 -5.50
CA ILE A 361 29.01 26.03 -5.58
C ILE A 361 29.32 27.32 -4.80
N SER A 362 29.39 27.20 -3.49
CA SER A 362 29.64 28.31 -2.55
C SER A 362 30.90 29.16 -2.86
N GLY A 363 31.88 28.56 -3.55
CA GLY A 363 33.09 29.26 -3.99
C GLY A 363 32.83 30.39 -4.99
N LEU A 364 31.63 30.54 -5.57
CA LEU A 364 31.24 31.60 -6.47
C LEU A 364 30.20 32.57 -5.85
N ALA A 365 29.92 32.47 -4.56
CA ALA A 365 28.91 33.31 -3.91
C ALA A 365 29.17 34.82 -4.08
N ASP A 366 30.42 35.25 -3.98
CA ASP A 366 30.78 36.67 -4.13
C ASP A 366 30.56 37.14 -5.60
N GLU A 367 30.92 36.31 -6.57
CA GLU A 367 30.69 36.60 -8.00
C GLU A 367 29.18 36.72 -8.32
N VAL A 368 28.36 35.84 -7.73
CA VAL A 368 26.91 35.87 -7.87
C VAL A 368 26.33 37.14 -7.25
N VAL A 369 26.77 37.49 -6.00
CA VAL A 369 26.28 38.67 -5.30
C VAL A 369 26.62 39.97 -6.07
N ARG A 370 27.78 40.05 -6.72
CA ARG A 370 28.15 41.20 -7.58
C ARG A 370 27.15 41.46 -8.72
N CYS A 371 26.40 40.47 -9.15
CA CYS A 371 25.37 40.57 -10.17
C CYS A 371 23.98 40.93 -9.63
N ILE A 372 23.79 41.13 -8.33
CA ILE A 372 22.49 41.55 -7.77
C ILE A 372 22.37 43.08 -7.82
N PRO A 373 21.29 43.65 -8.41
CA PRO A 373 21.18 45.10 -8.62
C PRO A 373 21.29 45.93 -7.35
N ALA A 374 20.76 45.48 -6.24
CA ALA A 374 20.80 46.20 -4.97
C ALA A 374 22.03 45.88 -4.09
N ALA A 375 22.92 44.97 -4.53
CA ALA A 375 24.12 44.62 -3.76
C ALA A 375 25.05 45.83 -3.58
N ARG A 376 25.59 45.99 -2.37
CA ARG A 376 26.53 47.06 -1.98
C ARG A 376 27.92 46.46 -1.77
N VAL A 377 28.47 45.94 -2.84
CA VAL A 377 29.76 45.22 -2.84
C VAL A 377 30.76 45.89 -3.79
N PRO A 378 32.09 45.75 -3.56
CA PRO A 378 33.12 46.19 -4.49
C PRO A 378 32.98 45.48 -5.84
N ASP A 379 33.43 46.14 -6.91
CA ASP A 379 33.46 45.60 -8.28
C ASP A 379 32.10 45.03 -8.74
N LYS A 380 31.02 45.70 -8.35
CA LYS A 380 29.66 45.37 -8.77
C LYS A 380 29.54 45.29 -10.28
N ILE A 381 28.81 44.34 -10.78
CA ILE A 381 28.49 44.19 -12.20
C ILE A 381 27.11 44.82 -12.47
N GLU A 382 26.96 45.60 -13.54
CA GLU A 382 25.64 46.03 -13.95
C GLU A 382 25.00 44.94 -14.83
N PRO A 383 24.05 44.16 -14.25
CA PRO A 383 23.53 42.94 -14.91
C PRO A 383 22.42 43.28 -15.91
N SER A 384 22.30 42.45 -16.97
CA SER A 384 21.04 42.36 -17.71
C SER A 384 19.91 41.81 -16.83
N ALA A 385 18.66 41.96 -17.27
CA ALA A 385 17.52 41.45 -16.47
C ALA A 385 17.59 39.94 -16.22
N SER A 386 18.06 39.17 -17.22
CA SER A 386 18.22 37.69 -17.04
C SER A 386 19.29 37.34 -16.03
N LEU A 387 20.43 38.04 -16.09
CA LEU A 387 21.54 37.83 -15.17
C LEU A 387 21.15 38.24 -13.74
N ALA A 388 20.46 39.38 -13.56
CA ALA A 388 19.94 39.81 -12.25
C ALA A 388 19.01 38.77 -11.61
N VAL A 389 18.04 38.27 -12.37
CA VAL A 389 17.11 37.23 -11.87
C VAL A 389 17.83 35.94 -11.53
N ALA A 390 18.77 35.50 -12.38
CA ALA A 390 19.59 34.32 -12.10
C ALA A 390 20.43 34.51 -10.82
N ALA A 391 21.06 35.66 -10.67
CA ALA A 391 21.89 35.96 -9.49
C ALA A 391 21.09 35.99 -8.19
N ILE A 392 19.90 36.61 -8.19
CA ILE A 392 19.02 36.63 -7.02
C ILE A 392 18.60 35.20 -6.61
N ARG A 393 18.22 34.36 -7.58
CA ARG A 393 17.86 32.95 -7.31
C ARG A 393 19.05 32.13 -6.82
N ALA A 394 20.20 32.29 -7.47
CA ALA A 394 21.41 31.57 -7.08
C ALA A 394 21.89 31.96 -5.69
N ALA A 395 21.86 33.26 -5.36
CA ALA A 395 22.21 33.76 -4.02
C ALA A 395 21.32 33.13 -2.93
N GLY A 396 20.03 32.96 -3.22
CA GLY A 396 19.10 32.26 -2.32
C GLY A 396 19.49 30.82 -2.01
N LYS A 397 20.10 30.11 -2.97
CA LYS A 397 20.56 28.72 -2.83
C LYS A 397 21.96 28.61 -2.23
N LEU A 398 22.84 29.57 -2.56
CA LEU A 398 24.23 29.57 -2.09
C LEU A 398 24.37 29.98 -0.63
N GLY A 399 23.47 30.83 -0.12
CA GLY A 399 23.48 31.30 1.24
C GLY A 399 24.61 32.29 1.55
N GLY A 400 24.87 32.50 2.84
CA GLY A 400 25.91 33.37 3.33
C GLY A 400 25.47 34.82 3.59
N ASP A 401 26.24 35.55 4.42
CA ASP A 401 25.89 36.91 4.89
C ASP A 401 25.75 37.92 3.76
N SER A 402 26.72 37.94 2.83
CA SER A 402 26.67 38.86 1.68
C SER A 402 25.44 38.63 0.77
N ALA A 403 25.03 37.36 0.61
CA ALA A 403 23.83 37.03 -0.13
C ALA A 403 22.59 37.49 0.62
N ALA A 404 22.54 37.26 1.94
CA ALA A 404 21.43 37.71 2.79
C ALA A 404 21.29 39.26 2.72
N ASP A 405 22.40 40.01 2.85
CA ASP A 405 22.40 41.45 2.76
C ASP A 405 21.92 41.96 1.43
N ALA A 406 22.41 41.38 0.32
CA ALA A 406 22.01 41.77 -1.02
C ALA A 406 20.54 41.44 -1.32
N LEU A 407 20.04 40.26 -0.90
CA LEU A 407 18.66 39.82 -1.10
C LEU A 407 17.68 40.68 -0.28
N VAL A 408 17.99 40.98 0.96
CA VAL A 408 17.16 41.85 1.81
C VAL A 408 17.14 43.27 1.26
N ALA A 409 18.32 43.83 0.85
CA ALA A 409 18.37 45.15 0.20
C ALA A 409 17.55 45.18 -1.11
N GLN A 410 17.47 44.07 -1.84
CA GLN A 410 16.71 43.96 -3.07
C GLN A 410 15.19 44.03 -2.85
N LEU A 411 14.68 43.77 -1.65
CA LEU A 411 13.25 43.92 -1.34
C LEU A 411 12.74 45.35 -1.50
N ALA A 412 13.62 46.32 -1.39
CA ALA A 412 13.30 47.74 -1.60
C ALA A 412 13.59 48.22 -3.04
N GLY A 413 14.12 47.35 -3.89
CA GLY A 413 14.51 47.65 -5.25
C GLY A 413 13.35 47.65 -6.26
N ASP A 414 13.69 47.39 -7.52
CA ASP A 414 12.70 47.21 -8.57
C ASP A 414 11.71 46.11 -8.24
N ALA A 415 10.41 46.31 -8.57
CA ALA A 415 9.33 45.41 -8.13
C ALA A 415 9.47 43.96 -8.66
N ASP A 416 9.99 43.77 -9.88
CA ASP A 416 10.19 42.43 -10.44
C ASP A 416 11.32 41.69 -9.73
N TYR A 417 12.42 42.37 -9.44
CA TYR A 417 13.53 41.81 -8.69
C TYR A 417 13.23 41.62 -7.21
N ALA A 418 12.45 42.53 -6.60
CA ALA A 418 11.99 42.41 -5.20
C ALA A 418 11.13 41.14 -5.03
N ARG A 419 10.25 40.82 -5.99
CA ARG A 419 9.44 39.59 -5.99
C ARG A 419 10.33 38.33 -6.08
N VAL A 420 11.38 38.34 -6.89
CA VAL A 420 12.32 37.20 -6.98
C VAL A 420 13.11 37.07 -5.69
N ALA A 421 13.58 38.17 -5.11
CA ALA A 421 14.28 38.18 -3.83
C ALA A 421 13.40 37.70 -2.65
N TYR A 422 12.13 38.10 -2.64
CA TYR A 422 11.13 37.57 -1.70
C TYR A 422 11.07 36.06 -1.77
N GLY A 423 10.89 35.48 -2.97
CA GLY A 423 10.89 34.03 -3.16
C GLY A 423 12.19 33.36 -2.72
N ALA A 424 13.35 33.96 -3.00
CA ALA A 424 14.64 33.42 -2.58
C ALA A 424 14.82 33.46 -1.05
N LEU A 425 14.34 34.50 -0.38
CA LEU A 425 14.41 34.62 1.07
C LEU A 425 13.46 33.71 1.85
N LEU A 426 12.34 33.27 1.23
CA LEU A 426 11.43 32.29 1.85
C LEU A 426 12.12 30.94 2.13
N SER A 427 13.01 30.50 1.22
CA SER A 427 13.74 29.24 1.31
C SER A 427 15.22 29.42 1.68
N PHE A 428 15.65 30.63 2.03
CA PHE A 428 17.03 30.95 2.37
C PHE A 428 17.50 30.17 3.60
N ASP A 429 18.59 29.43 3.46
CA ASP A 429 19.20 28.73 4.60
C ASP A 429 20.17 29.64 5.33
N GLY A 430 19.69 30.26 6.37
CA GLY A 430 20.46 31.19 7.21
C GLY A 430 19.58 32.10 8.05
N ASP A 431 20.18 32.73 9.08
CA ASP A 431 19.48 33.68 9.92
C ASP A 431 19.45 35.06 9.26
N ILE A 432 18.25 35.47 8.88
CA ILE A 432 17.99 36.81 8.31
C ILE A 432 17.19 37.71 9.25
N ARG A 433 16.99 37.29 10.48
CA ARG A 433 16.08 37.92 11.45
C ARG A 433 16.47 39.37 11.76
N GLU A 434 17.73 39.63 12.12
CA GLU A 434 18.20 41.00 12.41
C GLU A 434 18.09 41.95 11.20
N ARG A 435 18.34 41.39 10.01
CA ARG A 435 18.22 42.16 8.75
C ARG A 435 16.77 42.53 8.46
N LEU A 436 15.83 41.58 8.67
CA LEU A 436 14.41 41.86 8.54
C LEU A 436 13.89 42.81 9.62
N ALA A 437 14.33 42.68 10.87
CA ALA A 437 13.99 43.61 11.92
C ALA A 437 14.38 45.03 11.52
N GLY A 438 15.61 45.24 11.00
CA GLY A 438 16.05 46.54 10.51
C GLY A 438 15.21 47.09 9.36
N VAL A 439 14.68 46.23 8.48
CA VAL A 439 13.73 46.63 7.42
C VAL A 439 12.37 47.03 8.00
N LEU A 440 11.86 46.27 8.97
CA LEU A 440 10.57 46.55 9.61
C LEU A 440 10.62 47.89 10.39
N GLU A 441 11.74 48.21 11.03
CA GLU A 441 11.96 49.47 11.73
C GLU A 441 12.20 50.65 10.79
N ALA A 442 12.99 50.46 9.72
CA ALA A 442 13.36 51.54 8.79
C ALA A 442 12.19 52.01 7.90
N GLY A 443 11.23 51.14 7.67
CA GLY A 443 10.07 51.48 6.82
C GLY A 443 10.34 51.38 5.31
N GLY A 444 9.45 51.92 4.53
CA GLY A 444 9.57 52.00 3.05
C GLY A 444 9.00 50.80 2.30
N ASN A 445 9.36 50.71 1.00
CA ASN A 445 8.72 49.77 0.05
C ASN A 445 8.96 48.28 0.36
N ALA A 446 9.97 47.97 1.14
CA ALA A 446 10.29 46.59 1.52
C ALA A 446 9.38 45.99 2.59
N LEU A 447 8.63 46.84 3.33
CA LEU A 447 7.84 46.41 4.51
C LEU A 447 6.91 45.26 4.23
N GLN A 448 6.14 45.32 3.12
CA GLN A 448 5.16 44.28 2.79
C GLN A 448 5.85 42.92 2.58
N HIS A 449 6.99 42.93 1.87
CA HIS A 449 7.77 41.70 1.64
C HIS A 449 8.39 41.17 2.94
N ALA A 450 8.97 42.06 3.77
CA ALA A 450 9.55 41.67 5.05
C ALA A 450 8.52 41.07 6.02
N LEU A 451 7.31 41.67 6.09
CA LEU A 451 6.18 41.12 6.84
C LEU A 451 5.75 39.76 6.33
N GLY A 452 5.63 39.59 4.99
CA GLY A 452 5.29 38.31 4.36
C GLY A 452 6.32 37.22 4.66
N ILE A 453 7.63 37.55 4.64
CA ILE A 453 8.71 36.61 5.00
C ILE A 453 8.62 36.24 6.47
N ALA A 454 8.50 37.23 7.36
CA ALA A 454 8.41 37.03 8.81
C ALA A 454 7.24 36.07 9.16
N GLY A 455 6.07 36.32 8.59
CA GLY A 455 4.88 35.48 8.79
C GLY A 455 5.02 34.08 8.22
N THR A 456 5.50 33.95 6.98
CA THR A 456 5.61 32.66 6.29
C THR A 456 6.69 31.78 6.92
N ARG A 457 7.83 32.34 7.31
CA ARG A 457 8.92 31.64 7.99
C ARG A 457 8.69 31.45 9.49
N ARG A 458 7.57 31.90 10.03
CA ARG A 458 7.19 31.82 11.45
C ARG A 458 8.27 32.40 12.39
N MET A 459 8.71 33.62 12.08
CA MET A 459 9.78 34.27 12.82
C MET A 459 9.23 34.96 14.08
N SER A 460 8.91 34.19 15.10
CA SER A 460 8.26 34.69 16.34
C SER A 460 9.04 35.80 17.07
N ALA A 461 10.36 35.85 16.94
CA ALA A 461 11.19 36.92 17.51
C ALA A 461 10.89 38.29 16.86
N LEU A 462 10.22 38.37 15.72
CA LEU A 462 9.79 39.62 15.07
C LEU A 462 8.36 40.02 15.44
N SER A 463 7.73 39.32 16.37
CA SER A 463 6.38 39.65 16.86
C SER A 463 6.25 41.12 17.33
N PRO A 464 7.20 41.73 18.12
CA PRO A 464 7.07 43.10 18.53
C PRO A 464 7.00 44.12 17.38
N GLU A 465 7.86 43.95 16.36
CA GLU A 465 7.92 44.79 15.18
C GLU A 465 6.67 44.69 14.33
N VAL A 466 6.14 43.45 14.12
CA VAL A 466 4.90 43.22 13.41
C VAL A 466 3.71 43.85 14.12
N PHE A 467 3.61 43.73 15.45
CA PHE A 467 2.60 44.41 16.23
C PHE A 467 2.67 45.95 16.15
N ALA A 468 3.85 46.53 16.08
CA ALA A 468 4.02 47.96 15.93
C ALA A 468 3.44 48.48 14.60
N LEU A 469 3.52 47.66 13.53
CA LEU A 469 3.05 48.01 12.19
C LEU A 469 1.53 47.83 11.98
N LEU A 470 0.81 47.29 12.96
CA LEU A 470 -0.68 47.26 12.94
C LEU A 470 -1.32 48.64 12.95
N GLY A 471 -0.60 49.64 13.47
CA GLY A 471 -1.01 51.04 13.49
C GLY A 471 -0.46 51.91 12.35
N SER A 472 0.18 51.28 11.34
CA SER A 472 0.76 52.00 10.20
C SER A 472 -0.28 52.88 9.46
N ASP A 473 0.12 54.06 9.03
CA ASP A 473 -0.72 54.92 8.19
C ASP A 473 -0.94 54.36 6.79
N ASP A 474 0.02 53.55 6.29
CA ASP A 474 -0.12 52.84 5.04
C ASP A 474 -1.06 51.63 5.17
N SER A 475 -2.17 51.64 4.44
CA SER A 475 -3.19 50.60 4.50
C SER A 475 -2.69 49.24 4.01
N MET A 476 -1.72 49.21 3.09
CA MET A 476 -1.15 47.97 2.55
C MET A 476 -0.18 47.34 3.55
N VAL A 477 0.63 48.16 4.20
CA VAL A 477 1.53 47.72 5.30
C VAL A 477 0.71 47.21 6.48
N ARG A 478 -0.32 47.98 6.87
CA ARG A 478 -1.23 47.57 7.92
C ARG A 478 -1.90 46.21 7.64
N LYS A 479 -2.39 46.03 6.42
CA LYS A 479 -2.98 44.74 5.98
C LYS A 479 -1.95 43.60 6.05
N ALA A 480 -0.74 43.80 5.53
CA ALA A 480 0.34 42.84 5.57
C ALA A 480 0.75 42.46 6.99
N ALA A 481 0.76 43.43 7.91
CA ALA A 481 1.06 43.19 9.33
C ALA A 481 -0.01 42.29 10.00
N TYR A 482 -1.30 42.53 9.77
CA TYR A 482 -2.37 41.65 10.25
C TYR A 482 -2.24 40.25 9.69
N GLN A 483 -1.90 40.09 8.41
CA GLN A 483 -1.68 38.78 7.78
C GLN A 483 -0.45 38.05 8.33
N ALA A 484 0.60 38.77 8.68
CA ALA A 484 1.83 38.21 9.22
C ALA A 484 1.69 37.72 10.66
N LEU A 485 0.78 38.32 11.45
CA LEU A 485 0.57 37.98 12.87
C LEU A 485 0.44 36.47 13.07
N LYS A 486 -0.38 35.81 12.30
CA LYS A 486 -0.62 34.38 12.44
C LYS A 486 0.67 33.54 12.41
N GLY A 487 1.72 34.01 11.73
CA GLY A 487 2.98 33.29 11.68
C GLY A 487 3.98 33.64 12.78
N VAL A 488 3.85 34.81 13.39
CA VAL A 488 4.87 35.33 14.36
C VAL A 488 4.45 35.25 15.82
N VAL A 489 3.15 35.07 16.09
CA VAL A 489 2.64 35.07 17.49
C VAL A 489 2.93 33.76 18.21
N THR A 490 3.02 33.88 19.55
CA THR A 490 3.21 32.79 20.50
C THR A 490 2.11 32.79 21.56
N PRO A 491 2.01 31.76 22.43
CA PRO A 491 1.05 31.76 23.54
C PRO A 491 1.16 32.95 24.50
N ASP A 492 2.32 33.61 24.56
CA ASP A 492 2.55 34.81 25.40
C ASP A 492 1.82 36.02 24.83
N ASP A 493 1.54 36.06 23.54
CA ASP A 493 0.85 37.17 22.86
C ASP A 493 -0.66 37.13 23.03
N CYS A 494 -1.26 36.04 23.57
CA CYS A 494 -2.71 35.83 23.60
C CYS A 494 -3.48 36.97 24.27
N SER A 495 -2.95 37.55 25.37
CA SER A 495 -3.61 38.68 26.06
C SER A 495 -3.69 39.92 25.17
N ARG A 496 -2.58 40.24 24.49
CA ARG A 496 -2.53 41.35 23.53
C ARG A 496 -3.43 41.13 22.32
N LEU A 497 -3.47 39.91 21.81
CA LEU A 497 -4.39 39.51 20.72
C LEU A 497 -5.84 39.69 21.15
N GLY A 498 -6.19 39.32 22.40
CA GLY A 498 -7.53 39.50 22.95
C GLY A 498 -7.94 40.98 23.02
N GLU A 499 -7.04 41.87 23.53
CA GLU A 499 -7.28 43.32 23.54
C GLU A 499 -7.54 43.89 22.14
N LEU A 500 -6.72 43.51 21.18
CA LEU A 500 -6.87 43.90 19.77
C LEU A 500 -8.16 43.38 19.15
N LEU A 501 -8.56 42.13 19.46
CA LEU A 501 -9.75 41.49 18.98
C LEU A 501 -11.03 42.20 19.51
N GLU A 502 -11.05 42.58 20.79
CA GLU A 502 -12.13 43.38 21.37
C GLU A 502 -12.26 44.76 20.74
N ALA A 503 -11.11 45.38 20.35
CA ALA A 503 -11.07 46.69 19.71
C ALA A 503 -11.31 46.62 18.17
N ALA A 504 -11.38 45.43 17.59
CA ALA A 504 -11.47 45.27 16.14
C ALA A 504 -12.81 45.79 15.59
N ASP A 505 -12.72 46.61 14.53
CA ASP A 505 -13.80 47.37 13.93
C ASP A 505 -14.22 46.90 12.54
N SER A 506 -13.57 45.86 12.02
CA SER A 506 -13.84 45.30 10.70
C SER A 506 -13.69 43.78 10.68
N GLU A 507 -14.41 43.12 9.83
CA GLU A 507 -14.40 41.66 9.61
C GLU A 507 -13.00 41.15 9.27
N PHE A 508 -12.25 41.91 8.45
CA PHE A 508 -10.86 41.56 8.09
C PHE A 508 -9.95 41.52 9.35
N LYS A 509 -10.04 42.53 10.23
CA LYS A 509 -9.23 42.54 11.45
C LYS A 509 -9.64 41.41 12.40
N ILE A 510 -10.95 41.21 12.56
CA ILE A 510 -11.49 40.13 13.40
C ILE A 510 -10.95 38.77 12.92
N SER A 511 -11.12 38.47 11.64
CA SER A 511 -10.66 37.20 11.06
C SER A 511 -9.14 37.02 11.22
N ALA A 512 -8.33 38.03 10.91
CA ALA A 512 -6.87 37.96 11.02
C ALA A 512 -6.39 37.75 12.49
N LEU A 513 -7.06 38.38 13.44
CA LEU A 513 -6.75 38.25 14.86
C LEU A 513 -7.23 36.90 15.44
N GLN A 514 -8.37 36.39 14.98
CA GLN A 514 -8.84 35.05 15.31
C GLN A 514 -7.87 33.99 14.79
N ASP A 515 -7.42 34.09 13.53
CA ASP A 515 -6.41 33.22 12.93
C ASP A 515 -5.09 33.25 13.73
N ALA A 516 -4.67 34.46 14.14
CA ALA A 516 -3.46 34.64 14.94
C ALA A 516 -3.61 34.00 16.34
N LEU A 517 -4.75 34.24 17.00
CA LEU A 517 -5.06 33.66 18.32
C LEU A 517 -5.09 32.12 18.26
N CYS A 518 -5.76 31.56 17.27
CA CYS A 518 -5.81 30.13 17.05
C CYS A 518 -4.41 29.55 16.83
N ASN A 519 -3.58 30.22 16.01
CA ASN A 519 -2.21 29.76 15.78
C ASN A 519 -1.34 29.88 17.05
N ALA A 520 -1.46 30.96 17.81
CA ALA A 520 -0.75 31.13 19.08
C ALA A 520 -1.08 30.01 20.08
N LEU A 521 -2.35 29.57 20.12
CA LEU A 521 -2.82 28.52 21.02
C LEU A 521 -2.46 27.10 20.53
N SER A 522 -2.23 26.89 19.24
CA SER A 522 -2.06 25.56 18.63
C SER A 522 -0.93 24.71 19.21
N SER A 523 0.06 25.33 19.84
CA SER A 523 1.18 24.64 20.51
C SER A 523 0.83 24.12 21.92
N LEU A 524 -0.32 24.52 22.48
CA LEU A 524 -0.77 24.13 23.80
C LEU A 524 -1.68 22.90 23.74
N PRO A 525 -1.72 22.06 24.80
CA PRO A 525 -2.73 21.01 24.94
C PRO A 525 -4.15 21.59 25.00
N SER A 526 -5.16 20.86 24.50
CA SER A 526 -6.56 21.31 24.39
C SER A 526 -7.15 21.91 25.69
N GLY A 527 -6.87 21.31 26.85
CA GLY A 527 -7.32 21.85 28.13
C GLY A 527 -6.69 23.22 28.45
N ALA A 528 -5.38 23.39 28.15
CA ALA A 528 -4.72 24.68 28.36
C ALA A 528 -5.18 25.74 27.35
N GLN A 529 -5.51 25.34 26.10
CA GLN A 529 -6.16 26.23 25.13
C GLN A 529 -7.49 26.71 25.67
N TYR A 530 -8.36 25.81 26.15
CA TYR A 530 -9.66 26.14 26.73
C TYR A 530 -9.53 27.12 27.90
N GLU A 531 -8.68 26.83 28.89
CA GLU A 531 -8.47 27.72 30.05
C GLU A 531 -8.02 29.11 29.62
N LYS A 532 -7.10 29.20 28.65
CA LYS A 532 -6.59 30.49 28.14
C LYS A 532 -7.71 31.27 27.45
N VAL A 533 -8.52 30.61 26.60
CA VAL A 533 -9.64 31.24 25.92
C VAL A 533 -10.70 31.70 26.90
N MET A 534 -11.03 30.86 27.89
CA MET A 534 -11.99 31.25 28.94
C MET A 534 -11.55 32.45 29.75
N SER A 535 -10.25 32.57 30.01
CA SER A 535 -9.67 33.77 30.64
C SER A 535 -9.87 35.02 29.78
N LEU A 536 -9.74 34.92 28.46
CA LEU A 536 -9.94 36.01 27.51
C LEU A 536 -11.44 36.38 27.44
N ILE A 537 -12.34 35.43 27.39
CA ILE A 537 -13.79 35.64 27.43
C ILE A 537 -14.23 36.33 28.71
N GLY A 538 -13.64 35.93 29.86
CA GLY A 538 -13.93 36.54 31.16
C GLY A 538 -13.43 38.00 31.30
N ALA A 539 -12.42 38.38 30.53
CA ALA A 539 -11.84 39.72 30.51
C ALA A 539 -12.52 40.62 29.43
N GLY A 540 -13.14 40.02 28.39
CA GLY A 540 -13.73 40.71 27.26
C GLY A 540 -15.23 40.99 27.42
N ALA A 541 -15.80 41.73 26.46
CA ALA A 541 -17.20 42.05 26.37
C ALA A 541 -17.94 41.35 25.22
N ARG A 542 -17.15 40.72 24.30
CA ARG A 542 -17.66 40.12 23.04
C ARG A 542 -17.28 38.63 22.95
N PRO A 543 -17.91 37.71 23.72
CA PRO A 543 -17.51 36.31 23.84
C PRO A 543 -17.49 35.57 22.52
N SER A 544 -18.37 35.91 21.58
CA SER A 544 -18.44 35.24 20.27
C SER A 544 -17.19 35.38 19.41
N LEU A 545 -16.35 36.40 19.66
CA LEU A 545 -15.08 36.58 18.98
C LEU A 545 -14.10 35.43 19.22
N TYR A 546 -14.22 34.73 20.33
CA TYR A 546 -13.33 33.68 20.79
C TYR A 546 -13.84 32.26 20.44
N TYR A 547 -15.03 32.12 19.86
CA TYR A 547 -15.63 30.81 19.53
C TYR A 547 -14.78 30.00 18.56
N PRO A 548 -14.10 30.59 17.55
CA PRO A 548 -13.18 29.82 16.71
C PRO A 548 -12.02 29.19 17.49
N ALA A 549 -11.53 29.87 18.52
CA ALA A 549 -10.48 29.34 19.38
C ALA A 549 -10.97 28.24 20.33
N LEU A 550 -12.24 28.33 20.81
CA LEU A 550 -12.88 27.22 21.52
C LEU A 550 -13.10 26.02 20.61
N ALA A 551 -13.50 26.25 19.35
CA ALA A 551 -13.66 25.17 18.39
C ALA A 551 -12.34 24.47 18.10
N GLN A 552 -11.22 25.20 18.04
CA GLN A 552 -9.90 24.62 17.87
C GLN A 552 -9.46 23.81 19.08
N ALA A 553 -9.73 24.26 20.30
CA ALA A 553 -9.47 23.50 21.53
C ALA A 553 -10.22 22.17 21.51
N GLY A 554 -11.47 22.16 21.05
CA GLY A 554 -12.27 20.99 20.66
C GLY A 554 -12.50 19.95 21.78
N ASN A 555 -12.14 20.25 23.02
CA ASN A 555 -12.39 19.39 24.16
C ASN A 555 -13.88 19.47 24.58
N ARG A 556 -14.30 18.57 25.46
CA ARG A 556 -15.70 18.48 25.91
C ARG A 556 -16.19 19.78 26.51
N GLU A 557 -15.38 20.43 27.33
CA GLU A 557 -15.72 21.70 27.97
C GLU A 557 -15.94 22.82 26.95
N SER A 558 -15.18 22.87 25.88
CA SER A 558 -15.38 23.79 24.76
C SER A 558 -16.71 23.54 24.05
N VAL A 559 -17.04 22.27 23.79
CA VAL A 559 -18.29 21.87 23.14
C VAL A 559 -19.48 22.20 24.01
N ASP A 560 -19.41 21.93 25.32
CA ASP A 560 -20.47 22.24 26.28
C ASP A 560 -20.68 23.75 26.38
N TYR A 561 -19.61 24.57 26.37
CA TYR A 561 -19.73 26.02 26.36
C TYR A 561 -20.40 26.52 25.08
N LEU A 562 -19.96 26.06 23.91
CA LEU A 562 -20.54 26.45 22.62
C LEU A 562 -22.00 26.02 22.50
N SER A 563 -22.36 24.83 23.01
CA SER A 563 -23.72 24.32 23.04
C SER A 563 -24.62 25.21 23.94
N SER A 564 -24.11 25.67 25.09
CA SER A 564 -24.80 26.58 25.99
C SER A 564 -24.98 27.96 25.34
N ALA A 565 -23.94 28.47 24.67
CA ALA A 565 -24.02 29.73 23.93
C ALA A 565 -25.06 29.68 22.80
N TYR A 566 -25.09 28.55 22.04
CA TYR A 566 -26.13 28.34 21.03
C TYR A 566 -27.52 28.37 21.62
N SER A 567 -27.75 27.66 22.73
CA SER A 567 -29.03 27.54 23.38
C SER A 567 -29.52 28.87 24.03
N SER A 568 -28.59 29.76 24.42
CA SER A 568 -28.93 31.07 24.96
C SER A 568 -29.53 32.02 23.90
N GLY A 569 -29.23 31.80 22.62
CA GLY A 569 -29.72 32.55 21.48
C GLY A 569 -28.99 33.86 21.19
N GLU A 570 -28.14 34.38 22.07
CA GLU A 570 -27.50 35.70 21.90
C GLU A 570 -26.42 35.67 20.78
N TYR A 571 -25.66 34.58 20.62
CA TYR A 571 -24.64 34.39 19.57
C TYR A 571 -24.80 33.02 18.92
N ALA A 572 -26.04 32.64 18.64
CA ALA A 572 -26.37 31.30 18.18
C ALA A 572 -25.78 30.96 16.79
N ASP A 573 -25.64 31.93 15.90
CA ASP A 573 -25.04 31.73 14.58
C ASP A 573 -23.53 31.46 14.66
N GLU A 574 -22.84 32.25 15.49
CA GLU A 574 -21.41 32.12 15.72
C GLU A 574 -21.09 30.82 16.48
N ALA A 575 -21.92 30.51 17.49
CA ALA A 575 -21.75 29.26 18.26
C ALA A 575 -22.02 28.03 17.36
N PHE A 576 -23.03 28.07 16.51
CA PHE A 576 -23.28 27.01 15.53
C PHE A 576 -22.14 26.87 14.54
N SER A 577 -21.64 28.00 14.00
CA SER A 577 -20.48 27.97 13.07
C SER A 577 -19.23 27.37 13.74
N ALA A 578 -18.98 27.69 15.01
CA ALA A 578 -17.89 27.13 15.78
C ALA A 578 -18.07 25.62 16.00
N LEU A 579 -19.26 25.15 16.43
CA LEU A 579 -19.58 23.74 16.61
C LEU A 579 -19.39 22.92 15.31
N MET A 580 -19.74 23.52 14.17
CA MET A 580 -19.52 22.91 12.85
C MET A 580 -18.03 22.72 12.53
N SER A 581 -17.14 23.43 13.19
CA SER A 581 -15.68 23.34 12.99
C SER A 581 -14.99 22.40 13.96
N VAL A 582 -15.66 21.98 15.04
CA VAL A 582 -15.10 21.06 16.03
C VAL A 582 -15.05 19.65 15.46
N ASP A 583 -13.95 18.93 15.69
CA ASP A 583 -13.81 17.51 15.41
C ASP A 583 -14.18 16.67 16.64
N GLY A 584 -14.65 15.43 16.39
CA GLY A 584 -14.94 14.47 17.45
C GLY A 584 -16.43 14.23 17.72
N MET A 585 -16.69 13.19 18.51
CA MET A 585 -18.07 12.69 18.73
C MET A 585 -18.89 13.57 19.67
N ASP A 586 -18.27 14.31 20.60
CA ASP A 586 -18.98 15.24 21.48
C ASP A 586 -19.68 16.33 20.66
N ALA A 587 -19.02 16.87 19.62
CA ALA A 587 -19.64 17.81 18.69
C ALA A 587 -20.75 17.17 17.86
N ALA A 588 -20.57 15.90 17.44
CA ALA A 588 -21.59 15.18 16.68
C ALA A 588 -22.91 15.02 17.49
N ASP A 589 -22.81 14.70 18.76
CA ASP A 589 -24.00 14.54 19.62
C ASP A 589 -24.73 15.85 19.83
N VAL A 590 -24.03 16.97 20.01
CA VAL A 590 -24.64 18.31 20.10
C VAL A 590 -25.28 18.72 18.77
N LEU A 591 -24.60 18.53 17.63
CA LEU A 591 -25.13 18.84 16.30
C LEU A 591 -26.36 17.98 15.97
N MET A 592 -26.39 16.70 16.41
CA MET A 592 -27.53 15.82 16.29
C MET A 592 -28.74 16.34 17.10
N SER A 593 -28.51 16.94 18.27
CA SER A 593 -29.55 17.59 19.07
C SER A 593 -30.11 18.83 18.38
N ILE A 594 -29.23 19.71 17.90
CA ILE A 594 -29.59 20.92 17.16
C ILE A 594 -30.45 20.60 15.93
N ALA A 595 -30.10 19.54 15.21
CA ALA A 595 -30.87 19.08 14.05
C ALA A 595 -32.30 18.67 14.40
N GLY A 596 -32.55 18.21 15.62
CA GLY A 596 -33.90 17.83 16.12
C GLY A 596 -34.84 19.03 16.38
N GLU A 597 -34.31 20.23 16.49
CA GLU A 597 -35.09 21.45 16.80
C GLU A 597 -35.83 22.03 15.57
N GLY A 598 -35.65 21.46 14.37
CA GLY A 598 -36.45 21.77 13.17
C GLY A 598 -36.18 23.13 12.54
N GLN A 599 -35.08 23.79 12.83
CA GLN A 599 -34.67 25.06 12.27
C GLN A 599 -33.83 24.86 11.00
N GLY A 600 -33.68 25.87 10.12
CA GLY A 600 -33.00 25.77 8.80
C GLY A 600 -31.51 25.31 8.80
N ARG A 601 -30.98 25.00 9.96
CA ARG A 601 -29.61 24.46 10.17
C ARG A 601 -29.53 22.94 10.20
N SER A 602 -30.68 22.23 10.21
CA SER A 602 -30.75 20.78 10.38
C SER A 602 -29.92 20.01 9.34
N SER A 603 -30.05 20.34 8.05
CA SER A 603 -29.32 19.66 6.99
C SER A 603 -27.79 19.84 7.13
N ALA A 604 -27.36 21.08 7.45
CA ALA A 604 -25.94 21.36 7.64
C ALA A 604 -25.38 20.60 8.85
N ALA A 605 -26.08 20.62 9.99
CA ALA A 605 -25.69 19.88 11.19
C ALA A 605 -25.61 18.38 10.94
N LEU A 606 -26.63 17.78 10.31
CA LEU A 606 -26.64 16.34 9.99
C LEU A 606 -25.55 15.96 8.99
N THR A 607 -25.29 16.82 8.00
CA THR A 607 -24.18 16.63 7.05
C THR A 607 -22.84 16.54 7.79
N ARG A 608 -22.59 17.46 8.74
CA ARG A 608 -21.38 17.44 9.55
C ARG A 608 -21.31 16.21 10.46
N VAL A 609 -22.42 15.82 11.06
CA VAL A 609 -22.49 14.58 11.86
C VAL A 609 -22.05 13.37 11.05
N VAL A 610 -22.48 13.23 9.79
CA VAL A 610 -22.04 12.14 8.93
C VAL A 610 -20.51 12.15 8.74
N ASP A 611 -19.91 13.34 8.53
CA ASP A 611 -18.43 13.47 8.39
C ASP A 611 -17.71 13.07 9.68
N LEU A 612 -18.20 13.53 10.83
CA LEU A 612 -17.60 13.22 12.13
C LEU A 612 -17.68 11.72 12.47
N VAL A 613 -18.83 11.09 12.19
CA VAL A 613 -19.01 9.64 12.36
C VAL A 613 -18.09 8.87 11.41
N ALA A 614 -17.96 9.29 10.15
CA ALA A 614 -17.08 8.64 9.18
C ALA A 614 -15.61 8.69 9.63
N ALA A 615 -15.16 9.85 10.14
CA ALA A 615 -13.80 10.07 10.63
C ALA A 615 -13.52 9.44 12.00
N SER A 616 -14.55 9.01 12.73
CA SER A 616 -14.41 8.46 14.08
C SER A 616 -13.78 7.07 14.09
N GLY A 617 -13.19 6.70 15.24
CA GLY A 617 -12.71 5.35 15.51
C GLY A 617 -13.78 4.33 15.94
N LEU A 618 -15.08 4.66 15.74
CA LEU A 618 -16.17 3.74 16.04
C LEU A 618 -16.11 2.50 15.13
N ASP A 619 -16.55 1.36 15.65
CA ASP A 619 -16.78 0.15 14.85
C ASP A 619 -17.93 0.33 13.84
N ASP A 620 -17.99 -0.53 12.83
CA ASP A 620 -18.96 -0.42 11.74
C ASP A 620 -20.41 -0.45 12.22
N MET A 621 -20.75 -1.27 13.22
CA MET A 621 -22.11 -1.36 13.78
C MET A 621 -22.50 -0.08 14.49
N SER A 622 -21.59 0.50 15.27
CA SER A 622 -21.79 1.78 15.95
C SER A 622 -21.95 2.93 14.95
N LYS A 623 -21.14 2.96 13.87
CA LYS A 623 -21.30 3.94 12.79
C LYS A 623 -22.67 3.82 12.11
N VAL A 624 -23.09 2.61 11.76
CA VAL A 624 -24.38 2.35 11.12
C VAL A 624 -25.54 2.76 12.03
N SER A 625 -25.43 2.57 13.34
CA SER A 625 -26.42 3.03 14.31
C SER A 625 -26.56 4.56 14.27
N LYS A 626 -25.43 5.30 14.28
CA LYS A 626 -25.43 6.77 14.16
C LYS A 626 -25.99 7.25 12.82
N TYR A 627 -25.63 6.61 11.71
CA TYR A 627 -26.20 6.90 10.40
C TYR A 627 -27.73 6.67 10.35
N SER A 628 -28.22 5.60 10.99
CA SER A 628 -29.65 5.35 11.12
C SER A 628 -30.36 6.46 11.89
N GLU A 629 -29.72 7.02 12.92
CA GLU A 629 -30.25 8.16 13.66
C GLU A 629 -30.32 9.43 12.79
N VAL A 630 -29.32 9.70 11.97
CA VAL A 630 -29.33 10.80 10.99
C VAL A 630 -30.49 10.63 10.02
N LEU A 631 -30.65 9.44 9.42
CA LEU A 631 -31.71 9.15 8.45
C LEU A 631 -33.13 9.33 9.02
N LYS A 632 -33.32 9.04 10.32
CA LYS A 632 -34.63 9.26 11.01
C LYS A 632 -34.97 10.73 11.18
N ARG A 633 -33.98 11.64 11.16
CA ARG A 633 -34.12 13.07 11.40
C ARG A 633 -34.17 13.91 10.13
N THR A 634 -33.99 13.32 8.95
CA THR A 634 -33.92 14.04 7.69
C THR A 634 -34.85 13.48 6.62
N SER A 635 -35.50 14.40 5.86
CA SER A 635 -36.09 14.11 4.57
C SER A 635 -35.25 14.67 3.40
N ASP A 636 -34.16 15.37 3.69
CA ASP A 636 -33.29 16.00 2.71
C ASP A 636 -32.55 14.95 1.89
N PRO A 637 -32.70 14.89 0.56
CA PRO A 637 -32.05 13.92 -0.29
C PRO A 637 -30.53 14.03 -0.24
N ASP A 638 -29.97 15.23 -0.08
CA ASP A 638 -28.52 15.44 -0.08
C ASP A 638 -27.88 14.82 1.17
N VAL A 639 -28.50 15.01 2.33
CA VAL A 639 -28.06 14.36 3.58
C VAL A 639 -28.20 12.84 3.49
N ARG A 640 -29.33 12.34 2.94
CA ARG A 640 -29.53 10.90 2.73
C ARG A 640 -28.48 10.30 1.80
N ASN A 641 -28.20 10.97 0.69
CA ASN A 641 -27.16 10.54 -0.25
C ASN A 641 -25.76 10.51 0.38
N LYS A 642 -25.46 11.46 1.24
CA LYS A 642 -24.20 11.47 1.99
C LYS A 642 -24.09 10.29 2.95
N VAL A 643 -25.19 9.96 3.66
CA VAL A 643 -25.25 8.77 4.52
C VAL A 643 -25.06 7.49 3.69
N LEU A 644 -25.76 7.37 2.55
CA LEU A 644 -25.65 6.20 1.67
C LEU A 644 -24.22 6.02 1.14
N ALA A 645 -23.53 7.11 0.80
CA ALA A 645 -22.13 7.08 0.43
C ALA A 645 -21.23 6.62 1.60
N ALA A 646 -21.49 7.09 2.82
CA ALA A 646 -20.74 6.69 4.01
C ALA A 646 -20.94 5.20 4.36
N LEU A 647 -22.14 4.65 4.12
CA LEU A 647 -22.45 3.22 4.34
C LEU A 647 -21.59 2.30 3.45
N CYS A 648 -21.09 2.76 2.30
CA CYS A 648 -20.16 1.97 1.47
C CYS A 648 -18.88 1.55 2.22
N SER A 649 -18.50 2.32 3.23
CA SER A 649 -17.30 2.06 4.06
C SER A 649 -17.59 1.21 5.31
N THR A 650 -18.84 0.81 5.52
CA THR A 650 -19.28 0.02 6.69
C THR A 650 -20.00 -1.25 6.21
N PRO A 651 -19.26 -2.24 5.68
CA PRO A 651 -19.84 -3.41 5.01
C PRO A 651 -20.39 -4.44 6.02
N VAL A 652 -21.50 -4.11 6.64
CA VAL A 652 -22.25 -4.98 7.56
C VAL A 652 -23.70 -5.13 7.10
N MET A 653 -24.34 -6.24 7.45
CA MET A 653 -25.70 -6.54 7.02
C MET A 653 -26.73 -5.43 7.33
N PRO A 654 -26.73 -4.76 8.51
CA PRO A 654 -27.65 -3.66 8.76
C PRO A 654 -27.47 -2.46 7.81
N ALA A 655 -26.21 -2.18 7.38
CA ALA A 655 -25.95 -1.14 6.38
C ALA A 655 -26.62 -1.48 5.03
N PHE A 656 -26.53 -2.76 4.61
CA PHE A 656 -27.22 -3.26 3.41
C PHE A 656 -28.73 -3.08 3.50
N LEU A 657 -29.34 -3.46 4.65
CA LEU A 657 -30.79 -3.33 4.87
C LEU A 657 -31.24 -1.87 4.85
N ILE A 658 -30.43 -0.95 5.39
CA ILE A 658 -30.71 0.47 5.34
C ILE A 658 -30.65 0.94 3.88
N ALA A 659 -29.56 0.68 3.17
CA ALA A 659 -29.38 1.12 1.78
C ALA A 659 -30.50 0.58 0.86
N SER A 660 -30.91 -0.67 1.04
CA SER A 660 -31.95 -1.31 0.22
C SER A 660 -33.31 -0.60 0.29
N ARG A 661 -33.62 0.07 1.42
CA ARG A 661 -34.89 0.82 1.58
C ARG A 661 -34.97 2.08 0.71
N TYR A 662 -33.84 2.58 0.25
CA TYR A 662 -33.74 3.80 -0.55
C TYR A 662 -33.60 3.55 -2.07
N LEU A 663 -33.63 2.28 -2.51
CA LEU A 663 -33.56 1.93 -3.95
C LEU A 663 -34.76 2.43 -4.75
N ASP A 664 -35.94 2.57 -4.10
CA ASP A 664 -37.18 2.99 -4.76
C ASP A 664 -37.41 4.51 -4.69
N ASP A 665 -36.56 5.28 -4.00
CA ASP A 665 -36.64 6.73 -3.89
C ASP A 665 -35.76 7.39 -4.97
N SER A 666 -36.38 8.07 -5.93
CA SER A 666 -35.71 8.67 -7.09
C SER A 666 -34.58 9.65 -6.74
N GLY A 667 -34.65 10.30 -5.57
CA GLY A 667 -33.63 11.25 -5.10
C GLY A 667 -32.39 10.58 -4.51
N THR A 668 -32.46 9.28 -4.18
CA THR A 668 -31.40 8.55 -3.48
C THR A 668 -31.03 7.22 -4.13
N ALA A 669 -31.85 6.75 -5.09
CA ALA A 669 -31.74 5.42 -5.70
C ALA A 669 -30.32 5.08 -6.22
N TYR A 670 -29.65 6.05 -6.86
CA TYR A 670 -28.31 5.81 -7.43
C TYR A 670 -27.26 5.53 -6.33
N ASN A 671 -27.22 6.37 -5.29
CA ASN A 671 -26.31 6.15 -4.16
C ASN A 671 -26.70 4.92 -3.32
N ALA A 672 -27.99 4.61 -3.24
CA ALA A 672 -28.48 3.39 -2.62
C ALA A 672 -28.00 2.13 -3.40
N ALA A 673 -28.05 2.17 -4.73
CA ALA A 673 -27.53 1.09 -5.58
C ALA A 673 -26.01 0.90 -5.42
N ALA A 674 -25.26 2.01 -5.29
CA ALA A 674 -23.83 1.98 -5.02
C ALA A 674 -23.51 1.33 -3.66
N ALA A 675 -24.26 1.73 -2.62
CA ALA A 675 -24.12 1.15 -1.29
C ALA A 675 -24.49 -0.34 -1.27
N VAL A 676 -25.62 -0.71 -1.86
CA VAL A 676 -26.06 -2.12 -1.98
C VAL A 676 -25.00 -2.97 -2.68
N LYS A 677 -24.49 -2.54 -3.85
CA LYS A 677 -23.42 -3.25 -4.57
C LYS A 677 -22.17 -3.44 -3.72
N THR A 678 -21.69 -2.35 -3.11
CA THR A 678 -20.43 -2.34 -2.36
C THR A 678 -20.49 -3.18 -1.08
N ILE A 679 -21.61 -3.12 -0.37
CA ILE A 679 -21.80 -3.88 0.86
C ILE A 679 -22.05 -5.35 0.53
N ALA A 680 -22.90 -5.65 -0.45
CA ALA A 680 -23.21 -7.02 -0.88
C ALA A 680 -21.96 -7.81 -1.27
N ALA A 681 -20.99 -7.18 -1.94
CA ALA A 681 -19.73 -7.82 -2.31
C ALA A 681 -18.93 -8.38 -1.13
N LYS A 682 -19.19 -7.91 0.09
CA LYS A 682 -18.46 -8.33 1.31
C LYS A 682 -19.33 -9.09 2.31
N THR A 683 -20.67 -9.06 2.16
CA THR A 683 -21.62 -9.60 3.13
C THR A 683 -22.66 -10.54 2.51
N THR A 684 -22.37 -11.09 1.33
CA THR A 684 -23.26 -11.97 0.57
C THR A 684 -23.84 -13.10 1.43
N ASP A 685 -23.03 -13.70 2.28
CA ASP A 685 -23.41 -14.86 3.10
C ASP A 685 -24.28 -14.52 4.32
N GLU A 686 -24.33 -13.25 4.71
CA GLU A 686 -25.05 -12.76 5.88
C GLU A 686 -26.46 -12.26 5.56
N ILE A 687 -26.77 -12.11 4.26
CA ILE A 687 -28.00 -11.51 3.79
C ILE A 687 -28.94 -12.60 3.25
N ASP A 688 -30.23 -12.48 3.54
CA ASP A 688 -31.24 -13.35 2.96
C ASP A 688 -31.18 -13.35 1.43
N TYR A 689 -31.17 -14.54 0.83
CA TYR A 689 -31.03 -14.72 -0.62
C TYR A 689 -32.06 -13.92 -1.44
N HIS A 690 -33.32 -13.91 -1.03
CA HIS A 690 -34.38 -13.22 -1.76
C HIS A 690 -34.24 -11.70 -1.63
N ALA A 691 -33.90 -11.21 -0.44
CA ALA A 691 -33.66 -9.79 -0.19
C ALA A 691 -32.42 -9.31 -0.98
N LEU A 692 -31.33 -10.07 -0.94
CA LEU A 692 -30.10 -9.77 -1.67
C LEU A 692 -30.34 -9.74 -3.18
N LYS A 693 -30.95 -10.81 -3.72
CA LYS A 693 -31.26 -10.92 -5.14
C LYS A 693 -32.13 -9.77 -5.63
N SER A 694 -33.23 -9.47 -4.89
CA SER A 694 -34.15 -8.38 -5.24
C SER A 694 -33.45 -7.01 -5.24
N ALA A 695 -32.60 -6.73 -4.23
CA ALA A 695 -31.88 -5.47 -4.16
C ALA A 695 -30.84 -5.32 -5.27
N LEU A 696 -30.12 -6.39 -5.61
CA LEU A 696 -29.15 -6.42 -6.71
C LEU A 696 -29.82 -6.25 -8.08
N GLU A 697 -30.99 -6.90 -8.31
CA GLU A 697 -31.77 -6.74 -9.54
C GLU A 697 -32.26 -5.28 -9.69
N LYS A 698 -32.72 -4.63 -8.62
CA LYS A 698 -33.08 -3.21 -8.61
C LYS A 698 -31.88 -2.32 -8.90
N ALA A 699 -30.72 -2.61 -8.31
CA ALA A 699 -29.49 -1.86 -8.56
C ALA A 699 -29.07 -1.93 -10.04
N ILE A 700 -29.18 -3.09 -10.70
CA ILE A 700 -28.99 -3.23 -12.17
C ILE A 700 -29.92 -2.29 -12.93
N ALA A 701 -31.21 -2.27 -12.57
CA ALA A 701 -32.18 -1.43 -13.25
C ALA A 701 -31.84 0.06 -13.11
N ILE A 702 -31.40 0.48 -11.93
CA ILE A 702 -31.02 1.86 -11.63
C ILE A 702 -29.79 2.26 -12.46
N TYR A 703 -28.70 1.48 -12.45
CA TYR A 703 -27.51 1.77 -13.22
C TYR A 703 -27.77 1.73 -14.73
N SER A 704 -28.58 0.77 -15.19
CA SER A 704 -28.95 0.69 -16.63
C SER A 704 -29.76 1.90 -17.08
N ALA A 705 -30.57 2.50 -16.21
CA ALA A 705 -31.33 3.69 -16.51
C ALA A 705 -30.47 4.97 -16.45
N ALA A 706 -29.47 5.03 -15.60
CA ALA A 706 -28.57 6.17 -15.45
C ALA A 706 -27.62 6.33 -16.65
N GLY A 707 -27.10 5.24 -17.21
CA GLY A 707 -26.34 5.19 -18.47
C GLY A 707 -25.00 5.93 -18.44
N GLY A 708 -24.37 6.06 -17.27
CA GLY A 708 -23.02 6.63 -17.12
C GLY A 708 -21.94 5.72 -17.70
N ALA A 709 -20.75 6.28 -17.98
CA ALA A 709 -19.64 5.55 -18.57
C ALA A 709 -19.19 4.33 -17.73
N ASP A 710 -19.27 4.45 -16.40
CA ASP A 710 -18.85 3.41 -15.45
C ASP A 710 -20.01 2.49 -15.00
N ASP A 711 -21.25 2.83 -15.34
CA ASP A 711 -22.44 2.08 -14.91
C ASP A 711 -22.50 0.69 -15.53
N GLY A 712 -21.95 0.51 -16.74
CA GLY A 712 -21.81 -0.78 -17.40
C GLY A 712 -20.95 -1.76 -16.60
N TYR A 713 -19.83 -1.30 -16.01
CA TYR A 713 -18.99 -2.12 -15.15
C TYR A 713 -19.70 -2.52 -13.85
N ALA A 714 -20.44 -1.58 -13.25
CA ALA A 714 -21.24 -1.86 -12.05
C ALA A 714 -22.30 -2.92 -12.32
N VAL A 715 -23.00 -2.85 -13.46
CA VAL A 715 -23.98 -3.86 -13.89
C VAL A 715 -23.33 -5.21 -14.06
N ASP A 716 -22.16 -5.30 -14.69
CA ASP A 716 -21.46 -6.56 -14.91
C ASP A 716 -20.94 -7.18 -13.60
N GLU A 717 -20.44 -6.37 -12.66
CA GLU A 717 -20.10 -6.83 -11.31
C GLU A 717 -21.31 -7.42 -10.59
N ILE A 718 -22.44 -6.72 -10.60
CA ILE A 718 -23.67 -7.21 -9.96
C ILE A 718 -24.17 -8.50 -10.63
N ARG A 719 -24.09 -8.61 -11.95
CA ARG A 719 -24.45 -9.85 -12.67
C ARG A 719 -23.57 -11.03 -12.27
N LYS A 720 -22.26 -10.80 -12.06
CA LYS A 720 -21.36 -11.84 -11.54
C LYS A 720 -21.75 -12.26 -10.13
N MET A 721 -22.07 -11.30 -9.25
CA MET A 721 -22.57 -11.61 -7.90
C MET A 721 -23.85 -12.44 -7.97
N LEU A 722 -24.84 -12.05 -8.79
CA LEU A 722 -26.10 -12.79 -8.96
C LEU A 722 -25.89 -14.20 -9.49
N ALA A 723 -24.95 -14.39 -10.43
CA ALA A 723 -24.64 -15.72 -10.97
C ALA A 723 -23.98 -16.64 -9.93
N GLY A 724 -23.27 -16.07 -8.95
CA GLY A 724 -22.66 -16.81 -7.84
C GLY A 724 -23.60 -17.13 -6.68
N LEU A 725 -24.80 -16.49 -6.62
CA LEU A 725 -25.75 -16.74 -5.54
C LEU A 725 -26.32 -18.15 -5.61
N GLN A 726 -26.21 -18.87 -4.50
CA GLN A 726 -26.85 -20.17 -4.34
C GLN A 726 -28.24 -19.98 -3.71
N PRO A 727 -29.32 -20.57 -4.28
CA PRO A 727 -30.61 -20.53 -3.65
C PRO A 727 -30.56 -21.19 -2.27
N PRO A 728 -31.42 -20.78 -1.31
CA PRO A 728 -31.44 -21.37 0.02
C PRO A 728 -31.63 -22.86 -0.06
N SER A 729 -30.96 -23.58 0.82
CA SER A 729 -31.09 -25.04 0.93
C SER A 729 -32.57 -25.43 1.09
N VAL A 730 -32.98 -26.51 0.45
CA VAL A 730 -34.31 -27.08 0.71
C VAL A 730 -34.45 -27.39 2.21
N ARG A 731 -35.62 -27.12 2.79
CA ARG A 731 -35.89 -27.45 4.20
C ARG A 731 -35.42 -28.87 4.54
N PHE A 732 -34.62 -28.96 5.61
CA PHE A 732 -34.10 -30.29 6.02
C PHE A 732 -35.21 -31.20 6.46
N VAL A 733 -35.20 -32.40 5.92
CA VAL A 733 -36.10 -33.51 6.29
C VAL A 733 -35.23 -34.67 6.77
N LEU A 734 -35.59 -35.25 7.90
CA LEU A 734 -34.86 -36.39 8.42
C LEU A 734 -34.79 -37.53 7.40
N PRO A 735 -33.65 -38.18 7.22
CA PRO A 735 -33.52 -39.47 6.57
C PRO A 735 -34.47 -40.49 7.17
N GLU A 736 -34.98 -41.44 6.39
CA GLU A 736 -35.97 -42.39 6.84
C GLU A 736 -35.51 -43.26 8.01
N ASP A 737 -34.24 -43.61 8.01
CA ASP A 737 -33.58 -44.36 9.10
C ASP A 737 -33.47 -43.55 10.40
N GLU A 738 -33.09 -42.26 10.30
CA GLU A 738 -33.06 -41.36 11.45
C GLU A 738 -34.47 -41.08 12.01
N ALA A 739 -35.44 -40.90 11.12
CA ALA A 739 -36.82 -40.72 11.52
C ALA A 739 -37.39 -41.98 12.24
N LYS A 740 -37.05 -43.16 11.78
CA LYS A 740 -37.40 -44.45 12.46
C LYS A 740 -36.68 -44.66 13.77
N ALA A 741 -35.44 -44.14 13.88
CA ALA A 741 -34.67 -44.20 15.10
C ALA A 741 -35.18 -43.22 16.19
N GLY A 742 -36.05 -42.24 15.84
CA GLY A 742 -36.62 -41.26 16.76
C GLY A 742 -35.85 -39.97 16.85
N TYR A 743 -35.03 -39.60 15.87
CA TYR A 743 -34.39 -38.27 15.87
C TYR A 743 -35.43 -37.15 15.82
N GLU A 744 -35.19 -36.12 16.61
CA GLU A 744 -35.90 -34.85 16.55
C GLU A 744 -35.08 -33.79 15.79
N VAL A 745 -35.74 -33.09 14.86
CA VAL A 745 -35.10 -31.94 14.18
C VAL A 745 -35.11 -30.74 15.10
N LEU A 746 -33.95 -30.20 15.44
CA LEU A 746 -33.79 -28.97 16.22
C LEU A 746 -33.74 -27.71 15.35
N PHE A 747 -33.20 -27.85 14.13
CA PHE A 747 -33.21 -26.78 13.11
C PHE A 747 -33.29 -27.37 11.71
N ASP A 748 -34.33 -27.00 10.99
CA ASP A 748 -34.62 -27.51 9.65
C ASP A 748 -34.32 -26.49 8.54
N GLY A 749 -33.71 -25.34 8.87
CA GLY A 749 -33.42 -24.25 7.94
C GLY A 749 -34.40 -23.07 8.03
N THR A 750 -35.42 -23.10 8.87
CA THR A 750 -36.48 -22.09 8.90
C THR A 750 -36.43 -21.15 10.09
N ASP A 751 -36.46 -21.65 11.31
CA ASP A 751 -36.53 -20.82 12.52
C ASP A 751 -35.83 -21.44 13.73
N LEU A 752 -35.66 -20.65 14.80
CA LEU A 752 -35.08 -21.06 16.07
C LEU A 752 -36.14 -21.34 17.14
N SER A 753 -37.35 -21.79 16.77
CA SER A 753 -38.46 -22.01 17.69
C SER A 753 -38.14 -22.99 18.82
N LYS A 754 -37.20 -23.90 18.63
CA LYS A 754 -36.73 -24.88 19.63
C LYS A 754 -35.54 -24.40 20.46
N TRP A 755 -35.07 -23.19 20.21
CA TRP A 755 -33.89 -22.61 20.83
C TRP A 755 -34.23 -21.46 21.76
N THR A 756 -33.30 -21.12 22.64
CA THR A 756 -33.35 -20.00 23.60
C THR A 756 -31.93 -19.51 23.88
N GLY A 757 -31.80 -18.36 24.58
CA GLY A 757 -30.50 -17.73 24.85
C GLY A 757 -30.30 -16.48 23.99
N ASP A 758 -29.15 -16.28 23.42
CA ASP A 758 -28.85 -15.12 22.55
C ASP A 758 -29.46 -15.30 21.16
N MET A 759 -30.72 -14.94 21.00
CA MET A 759 -31.41 -15.04 19.72
C MET A 759 -30.93 -14.02 18.69
N ASP A 760 -30.29 -12.93 19.11
CA ASP A 760 -29.81 -11.86 18.24
C ASP A 760 -28.44 -12.20 17.61
N GLY A 761 -27.63 -13.00 18.32
CA GLY A 761 -26.33 -13.45 17.86
C GLY A 761 -26.37 -14.65 16.90
N TYR A 762 -27.54 -15.25 16.67
CA TYR A 762 -27.73 -16.44 15.82
C TYR A 762 -28.89 -16.22 14.86
N THR A 763 -28.60 -15.95 13.61
CA THR A 763 -29.61 -15.57 12.62
C THR A 763 -29.96 -16.73 11.71
N PRO A 764 -31.22 -17.17 11.64
CA PRO A 764 -31.65 -18.14 10.62
C PRO A 764 -31.67 -17.44 9.26
N VAL A 765 -30.76 -17.84 8.37
CA VAL A 765 -30.61 -17.24 7.03
C VAL A 765 -30.20 -18.30 6.02
N ASN A 766 -30.81 -18.27 4.84
CA ASN A 766 -30.49 -19.18 3.72
C ASN A 766 -30.43 -20.68 4.10
N GLY A 767 -31.29 -21.10 5.02
CA GLY A 767 -31.35 -22.50 5.49
C GLY A 767 -30.28 -22.87 6.51
N THR A 768 -29.56 -21.87 7.06
CA THR A 768 -28.51 -22.06 8.06
C THR A 768 -28.75 -21.19 9.31
N ILE A 769 -28.16 -21.56 10.44
CA ILE A 769 -27.96 -20.67 11.58
C ILE A 769 -26.61 -19.96 11.33
N PHE A 770 -26.64 -18.69 10.98
CA PHE A 770 -25.44 -17.87 10.83
C PHE A 770 -25.08 -17.21 12.18
N VAL A 771 -23.84 -17.41 12.64
CA VAL A 771 -23.41 -16.92 13.96
C VAL A 771 -22.76 -15.56 13.82
N THR A 772 -23.35 -14.55 14.48
CA THR A 772 -22.81 -13.19 14.63
C THR A 772 -22.56 -12.83 16.09
N ALA A 773 -22.78 -13.79 17.01
CA ALA A 773 -22.59 -13.63 18.44
C ALA A 773 -21.14 -13.20 18.77
N GLY A 774 -21.02 -12.26 19.70
CA GLY A 774 -19.74 -11.93 20.32
C GLY A 774 -19.31 -12.95 21.38
N TYR A 775 -18.17 -12.70 22.01
CA TYR A 775 -17.67 -13.54 23.10
C TYR A 775 -18.46 -13.36 24.41
N GLY A 776 -18.65 -14.46 25.13
CA GLY A 776 -19.18 -14.48 26.49
C GLY A 776 -20.34 -15.46 26.72
N ASP A 777 -20.52 -15.90 27.98
CA ASP A 777 -21.52 -16.89 28.38
C ASP A 777 -22.97 -16.46 28.11
N SER A 778 -23.25 -15.16 28.07
CA SER A 778 -24.56 -14.62 27.72
C SER A 778 -24.84 -14.64 26.22
N ARG A 779 -23.86 -15.05 25.40
CA ARG A 779 -23.93 -15.09 23.93
C ARG A 779 -24.12 -16.52 23.39
N ASN A 780 -24.58 -17.44 24.21
CA ASN A 780 -24.81 -18.83 23.83
C ASN A 780 -26.25 -19.07 23.37
N LEU A 781 -26.40 -19.96 22.38
CA LEU A 781 -27.69 -20.42 21.90
C LEU A 781 -27.95 -21.85 22.43
N TYR A 782 -28.97 -22.05 23.21
CA TYR A 782 -29.29 -23.34 23.87
C TYR A 782 -30.59 -23.94 23.35
N THR A 783 -30.71 -25.28 23.40
CA THR A 783 -31.98 -25.98 23.25
C THR A 783 -32.95 -25.58 24.40
N LYS A 784 -34.26 -25.44 24.10
CA LYS A 784 -35.28 -25.24 25.15
C LYS A 784 -35.44 -26.45 26.04
N LYS A 785 -35.39 -27.66 25.45
CA LYS A 785 -35.39 -28.96 26.16
C LYS A 785 -34.00 -29.25 26.72
N GLU A 786 -33.90 -29.81 27.89
CA GLU A 786 -32.69 -30.38 28.46
C GLU A 786 -32.60 -31.87 28.09
N TYR A 787 -31.37 -32.34 27.90
CA TYR A 787 -31.05 -33.73 27.55
C TYR A 787 -30.11 -34.36 28.55
N SER A 788 -30.25 -35.68 28.77
CA SER A 788 -29.34 -36.50 29.52
C SER A 788 -28.41 -37.29 28.57
N ASP A 789 -28.81 -38.48 28.14
CA ASP A 789 -28.11 -39.26 27.14
C ASP A 789 -28.66 -38.94 25.76
N PHE A 790 -27.80 -38.68 24.78
CA PHE A 790 -28.26 -38.26 23.45
C PHE A 790 -27.22 -38.50 22.34
N ILE A 791 -27.67 -38.39 21.07
CA ILE A 791 -26.84 -38.24 19.90
C ILE A 791 -27.24 -36.96 19.18
N LEU A 792 -26.36 -35.96 19.14
CA LEU A 792 -26.54 -34.73 18.39
C LEU A 792 -25.83 -34.87 17.04
N ARG A 793 -26.51 -34.51 15.96
CA ARG A 793 -25.94 -34.43 14.62
C ARG A 793 -26.18 -33.08 14.02
N PHE A 794 -25.17 -32.51 13.39
CA PHE A 794 -25.27 -31.24 12.65
C PHE A 794 -24.17 -31.13 11.59
N ASP A 795 -24.38 -30.21 10.63
CA ASP A 795 -23.33 -29.79 9.73
C ASP A 795 -22.87 -28.39 10.16
N PHE A 796 -21.56 -28.11 10.05
CA PHE A 796 -20.99 -26.78 10.25
C PHE A 796 -20.09 -26.38 9.09
N CYS A 797 -19.92 -25.05 8.90
CA CYS A 797 -19.10 -24.48 7.85
C CYS A 797 -18.38 -23.24 8.39
N PHE A 798 -17.06 -23.23 8.35
CA PHE A 798 -16.27 -22.02 8.62
C PHE A 798 -16.31 -21.12 7.38
N VAL A 799 -16.71 -19.84 7.54
CA VAL A 799 -16.81 -18.87 6.44
C VAL A 799 -15.68 -17.86 6.45
N ARG A 800 -14.81 -17.90 7.45
CA ARG A 800 -13.58 -17.10 7.56
C ARG A 800 -12.52 -17.90 8.33
N PRO A 801 -11.23 -17.53 8.20
CA PRO A 801 -10.15 -18.17 8.96
C PRO A 801 -10.24 -17.90 10.47
N GLY A 802 -9.65 -18.78 11.27
CA GLY A 802 -9.48 -18.59 12.70
C GLY A 802 -10.76 -18.61 13.53
N VAL A 803 -11.81 -19.26 13.06
CA VAL A 803 -13.09 -19.34 13.77
C VAL A 803 -12.94 -20.20 15.03
N ASN A 804 -13.47 -19.68 16.15
CA ASN A 804 -13.66 -20.41 17.40
C ASN A 804 -15.17 -20.47 17.73
N ASN A 805 -15.63 -21.65 18.11
CA ASN A 805 -16.95 -21.94 18.63
C ASN A 805 -16.88 -23.22 19.46
N GLY A 806 -18.00 -23.68 20.03
CA GLY A 806 -18.10 -24.93 20.79
C GLY A 806 -19.54 -25.39 20.90
N VAL A 807 -19.70 -26.67 21.28
CA VAL A 807 -21.00 -27.24 21.71
C VAL A 807 -20.96 -27.48 23.18
N GLY A 808 -21.77 -26.74 23.94
CA GLY A 808 -21.98 -26.98 25.36
C GLY A 808 -22.85 -28.21 25.59
N ILE A 809 -22.39 -29.10 26.45
CA ILE A 809 -23.04 -30.36 26.78
C ILE A 809 -23.60 -30.28 28.18
N ARG A 810 -24.90 -30.60 28.38
CA ARG A 810 -25.59 -30.59 29.68
C ARG A 810 -25.28 -29.31 30.48
N THR A 811 -25.38 -28.16 29.85
CA THR A 811 -24.99 -26.87 30.42
C THR A 811 -26.17 -26.19 31.10
N PRO A 812 -26.01 -25.67 32.34
CA PRO A 812 -26.98 -24.77 32.94
C PRO A 812 -27.02 -23.42 32.22
N MET A 813 -28.21 -22.85 32.07
CA MET A 813 -28.39 -21.54 31.44
C MET A 813 -27.53 -20.45 32.09
N GLY A 814 -26.85 -19.62 31.26
CA GLY A 814 -26.07 -18.48 31.72
C GLY A 814 -24.79 -18.83 32.47
N LYS A 815 -24.31 -20.06 32.32
CA LYS A 815 -23.06 -20.56 32.90
C LYS A 815 -22.09 -20.92 31.78
N ASP A 816 -20.80 -20.82 32.07
CA ASP A 816 -19.71 -21.28 31.22
C ASP A 816 -19.83 -22.80 30.97
N ALA A 817 -19.99 -23.18 29.71
CA ALA A 817 -20.21 -24.57 29.33
C ALA A 817 -18.99 -25.45 29.59
N ALA A 818 -17.77 -24.93 29.42
CA ALA A 818 -16.54 -25.68 29.62
C ALA A 818 -16.34 -26.15 31.05
N TYR A 819 -16.82 -25.38 32.05
CA TYR A 819 -16.59 -25.65 33.47
C TYR A 819 -17.86 -26.03 34.25
N TRP A 820 -19.01 -25.43 33.90
CA TRP A 820 -20.28 -25.65 34.59
C TRP A 820 -21.25 -26.55 33.81
N GLY A 821 -21.02 -26.74 32.48
CA GLY A 821 -21.59 -27.84 31.73
C GLY A 821 -20.85 -29.16 32.01
N MET A 822 -21.35 -30.26 31.46
CA MET A 822 -20.63 -31.52 31.48
C MET A 822 -19.26 -31.39 30.80
N CYS A 823 -19.25 -30.77 29.66
CA CYS A 823 -18.05 -30.26 28.94
C CYS A 823 -18.46 -29.33 27.80
N GLU A 824 -17.50 -28.63 27.25
CA GLU A 824 -17.56 -28.05 25.91
C GLU A 824 -16.90 -29.03 24.92
N VAL A 825 -17.54 -29.35 23.83
CA VAL A 825 -16.92 -29.99 22.68
C VAL A 825 -16.46 -28.87 21.72
N GLN A 826 -15.16 -28.76 21.55
CA GLN A 826 -14.56 -27.64 20.80
C GLN A 826 -14.88 -27.69 19.31
N ILE A 827 -15.32 -26.56 18.74
CA ILE A 827 -15.43 -26.35 17.29
C ILE A 827 -14.47 -25.23 16.90
N LEU A 828 -13.32 -25.59 16.33
CA LEU A 828 -12.20 -24.67 16.13
C LEU A 828 -11.54 -24.90 14.78
N ASP A 829 -11.28 -23.83 14.07
CA ASP A 829 -10.38 -23.83 12.91
C ASP A 829 -8.93 -23.87 13.40
N HIS A 830 -8.55 -25.02 13.96
CA HIS A 830 -7.31 -25.20 14.70
C HIS A 830 -6.04 -25.18 13.82
N ASP A 831 -6.20 -25.18 12.50
CA ASP A 831 -5.08 -25.08 11.56
C ASP A 831 -4.73 -23.62 11.22
N ASP A 832 -5.57 -22.65 11.61
CA ASP A 832 -5.26 -21.24 11.43
C ASP A 832 -4.01 -20.82 12.22
N PRO A 833 -3.10 -20.01 11.62
CA PRO A 833 -1.87 -19.54 12.28
C PRO A 833 -2.06 -18.81 13.59
N ILE A 834 -3.22 -18.18 13.84
CA ILE A 834 -3.51 -17.53 15.14
C ILE A 834 -3.53 -18.51 16.29
N TYR A 835 -3.76 -19.80 16.01
CA TYR A 835 -3.79 -20.89 16.99
C TYR A 835 -2.47 -21.66 17.07
N LYS A 836 -1.37 -21.07 16.59
CA LYS A 836 -0.03 -21.64 16.76
C LYS A 836 0.33 -21.72 18.25
N GLY A 837 0.42 -22.93 18.77
CA GLY A 837 0.70 -23.15 20.20
C GLY A 837 -0.50 -23.58 21.05
N LEU A 838 -1.62 -23.97 20.42
CA LEU A 838 -2.73 -24.62 21.11
C LEU A 838 -2.25 -25.82 21.94
N HIS A 839 -2.83 -25.95 23.12
CA HIS A 839 -2.73 -27.21 23.88
C HIS A 839 -3.57 -28.30 23.19
N GLU A 840 -3.16 -29.58 23.36
CA GLU A 840 -3.85 -30.72 22.74
C GLU A 840 -5.34 -30.77 23.07
N TYR A 841 -5.73 -30.39 24.30
CA TYR A 841 -7.14 -30.35 24.74
C TYR A 841 -7.97 -29.19 24.18
N GLN A 842 -7.36 -28.31 23.36
CA GLN A 842 -8.03 -27.17 22.71
C GLN A 842 -8.29 -27.41 21.22
N VAL A 843 -7.84 -28.51 20.64
CA VAL A 843 -8.09 -28.83 19.25
C VAL A 843 -9.57 -29.16 19.02
N HIS A 844 -10.04 -29.01 17.77
CA HIS A 844 -11.43 -29.33 17.42
C HIS A 844 -11.84 -30.73 17.87
N GLY A 845 -13.05 -30.87 18.40
CA GLY A 845 -13.63 -32.12 18.87
C GLY A 845 -13.17 -32.54 20.28
N SER A 846 -12.23 -31.83 20.90
CA SER A 846 -11.80 -32.12 22.28
C SER A 846 -12.92 -31.84 23.27
N ALA A 847 -13.02 -32.67 24.31
CA ALA A 847 -13.71 -32.29 25.57
C ALA A 847 -12.77 -31.32 26.29
N TYR A 848 -13.05 -30.01 26.13
CA TYR A 848 -12.16 -28.93 26.52
C TYR A 848 -11.63 -29.04 27.93
N GLY A 849 -10.31 -28.99 28.08
CA GLY A 849 -9.62 -29.10 29.36
C GLY A 849 -9.57 -30.50 29.98
N ILE A 850 -10.22 -31.50 29.35
CA ILE A 850 -10.39 -32.84 29.97
C ILE A 850 -9.77 -33.93 29.09
N ILE A 851 -10.30 -34.13 27.86
CA ILE A 851 -9.82 -35.18 26.95
C ILE A 851 -9.50 -34.54 25.58
N PRO A 852 -8.23 -34.61 25.12
CA PRO A 852 -7.87 -34.13 23.80
C PRO A 852 -8.43 -35.03 22.70
N ALA A 853 -8.93 -34.43 21.63
CA ALA A 853 -9.31 -35.15 20.43
C ALA A 853 -8.10 -35.42 19.53
N LYS A 854 -8.26 -36.40 18.63
CA LYS A 854 -7.35 -36.63 17.52
C LYS A 854 -7.42 -35.42 16.58
N ARG A 855 -6.30 -34.77 16.29
CA ARG A 855 -6.24 -33.69 15.33
C ARG A 855 -6.48 -34.24 13.92
N VAL A 856 -7.44 -33.70 13.21
CA VAL A 856 -7.79 -34.02 11.83
C VAL A 856 -8.00 -32.75 11.03
N VAL A 857 -7.76 -32.80 9.73
CA VAL A 857 -7.95 -31.65 8.83
C VAL A 857 -9.43 -31.45 8.55
N HIS A 858 -9.91 -30.22 8.70
CA HIS A 858 -11.27 -29.84 8.30
C HIS A 858 -11.37 -29.74 6.78
N LYS A 859 -12.61 -29.73 6.27
CA LYS A 859 -12.83 -29.30 4.89
C LYS A 859 -12.50 -27.82 4.73
N PRO A 860 -12.09 -27.38 3.53
CA PRO A 860 -11.76 -25.99 3.26
C PRO A 860 -12.84 -25.00 3.69
N LEU A 861 -12.45 -23.72 3.89
CA LEU A 861 -13.39 -22.64 4.19
C LEU A 861 -14.50 -22.59 3.13
N GLY A 862 -15.74 -22.40 3.58
CA GLY A 862 -16.93 -22.42 2.72
C GLY A 862 -17.50 -23.80 2.45
N GLU A 863 -16.83 -24.90 2.83
CA GLU A 863 -17.34 -26.26 2.71
C GLU A 863 -17.97 -26.78 4.00
N TRP A 864 -18.95 -27.68 3.86
CA TRP A 864 -19.71 -28.25 4.98
C TRP A 864 -19.03 -29.46 5.56
N ASN A 865 -18.67 -29.39 6.85
CA ASN A 865 -18.29 -30.55 7.66
C ASN A 865 -19.54 -31.14 8.33
N SER A 866 -19.53 -32.45 8.61
CA SER A 866 -20.59 -33.12 9.34
C SER A 866 -20.05 -33.64 10.67
N GLU A 867 -20.75 -33.34 11.76
CA GLU A 867 -20.34 -33.74 13.12
C GLU A 867 -21.45 -34.46 13.86
N GLU A 868 -21.05 -35.50 14.59
CA GLU A 868 -21.88 -36.24 15.52
C GLU A 868 -21.22 -36.20 16.90
N ILE A 869 -22.01 -35.82 17.92
CA ILE A 869 -21.63 -35.88 19.32
C ILE A 869 -22.59 -36.83 20.02
N LYS A 870 -22.06 -37.93 20.51
CA LYS A 870 -22.81 -38.93 21.30
C LYS A 870 -22.39 -38.86 22.75
N VAL A 871 -23.40 -38.75 23.64
CA VAL A 871 -23.20 -38.70 25.10
C VAL A 871 -24.04 -39.81 25.76
N VAL A 872 -23.39 -40.68 26.50
CA VAL A 872 -24.05 -41.76 27.28
C VAL A 872 -23.36 -41.88 28.65
N GLY A 873 -24.07 -41.57 29.71
CA GLY A 873 -23.49 -41.43 31.06
C GLY A 873 -22.40 -40.36 31.04
N ASP A 874 -21.19 -40.71 31.48
CA ASP A 874 -20.01 -39.81 31.48
C ASP A 874 -19.16 -39.96 30.21
N ARG A 875 -19.58 -40.80 29.23
CA ARG A 875 -18.82 -41.04 28.00
C ARG A 875 -19.26 -40.10 26.88
N VAL A 876 -18.27 -39.49 26.24
CA VAL A 876 -18.44 -38.60 25.07
C VAL A 876 -17.71 -39.20 23.89
N THR A 877 -18.41 -39.32 22.76
CA THR A 877 -17.83 -39.73 21.45
C THR A 877 -18.09 -38.63 20.45
N VAL A 878 -17.05 -38.16 19.76
CA VAL A 878 -17.16 -37.15 18.69
C VAL A 878 -16.68 -37.75 17.38
N THR A 879 -17.54 -37.61 16.35
CA THR A 879 -17.25 -38.10 15.00
C THR A 879 -17.29 -36.94 14.05
N LEU A 880 -16.19 -36.66 13.36
CA LEU A 880 -16.08 -35.60 12.33
C LEU A 880 -15.94 -36.24 10.94
N ASN A 881 -16.81 -35.87 10.01
CA ASN A 881 -16.80 -36.37 8.62
C ASN A 881 -16.75 -37.93 8.52
N GLY A 882 -17.35 -38.62 9.49
CA GLY A 882 -17.37 -40.08 9.59
C GLY A 882 -16.17 -40.72 10.29
N GLU A 883 -15.21 -39.95 10.77
CA GLU A 883 -14.08 -40.42 11.57
C GLU A 883 -14.29 -40.11 13.04
N VAL A 884 -14.14 -41.12 13.94
CA VAL A 884 -14.16 -40.88 15.37
C VAL A 884 -12.87 -40.21 15.81
N ILE A 885 -13.00 -38.97 16.28
CA ILE A 885 -11.86 -38.13 16.69
C ILE A 885 -11.70 -38.05 18.21
N LEU A 886 -12.76 -38.34 18.97
CA LEU A 886 -12.74 -38.50 20.42
C LEU A 886 -13.69 -39.63 20.81
N ASP A 887 -13.24 -40.48 21.68
CA ASP A 887 -14.05 -41.49 22.37
C ASP A 887 -13.47 -41.72 23.77
N GLY A 888 -14.09 -41.13 24.78
CA GLY A 888 -13.56 -41.17 26.15
C GLY A 888 -14.62 -40.99 27.22
N ASP A 889 -14.32 -41.50 28.39
CA ASP A 889 -15.14 -41.34 29.60
C ASP A 889 -14.52 -40.24 30.47
N LEU A 890 -15.28 -39.17 30.73
CA LEU A 890 -14.80 -38.01 31.48
C LEU A 890 -14.46 -38.36 32.94
N ARG A 891 -15.23 -39.27 33.52
CA ARG A 891 -15.00 -39.72 34.90
C ARG A 891 -13.73 -40.55 35.01
N GLU A 892 -13.49 -41.44 34.07
CA GLU A 892 -12.25 -42.19 34.00
C GLU A 892 -11.05 -41.27 33.76
N ALA A 893 -11.18 -40.31 32.84
CA ALA A 893 -10.12 -39.37 32.46
C ALA A 893 -9.63 -38.51 33.63
N CYS A 894 -10.54 -38.06 34.50
CA CYS A 894 -10.21 -37.30 35.70
C CYS A 894 -10.14 -38.17 37.00
N GLN A 895 -10.13 -39.48 36.88
CA GLN A 895 -10.07 -40.40 37.99
C GLN A 895 -11.17 -40.17 39.08
N GLY A 896 -12.34 -39.67 38.62
CA GLY A 896 -13.47 -39.33 39.47
C GLY A 896 -13.39 -37.93 40.13
N HIS A 897 -12.37 -37.13 39.85
CA HIS A 897 -12.13 -35.81 40.45
C HIS A 897 -12.41 -34.66 39.51
N ASN A 898 -13.66 -34.26 39.38
CA ASN A 898 -14.06 -33.06 38.59
C ASN A 898 -13.62 -31.74 39.28
N VAL A 899 -13.31 -31.78 40.57
CA VAL A 899 -12.72 -30.69 41.36
C VAL A 899 -11.53 -31.18 42.15
N ALA A 900 -10.63 -30.30 42.50
CA ALA A 900 -9.44 -30.60 43.27
C ALA A 900 -9.84 -31.14 44.65
N PRO A 901 -9.34 -32.34 45.08
CA PRO A 901 -9.69 -32.93 46.37
C PRO A 901 -9.28 -32.10 47.59
N ASP A 902 -8.28 -31.25 47.44
CA ASP A 902 -7.78 -30.35 48.47
C ASP A 902 -8.56 -29.03 48.59
N GLY A 903 -9.57 -28.84 47.70
CA GLY A 903 -10.37 -27.62 47.60
C GLY A 903 -9.66 -26.44 46.93
N SER A 904 -8.48 -26.66 46.35
CA SER A 904 -7.76 -25.63 45.62
C SER A 904 -8.37 -25.36 44.24
N GLY A 905 -7.90 -24.32 43.57
CA GLY A 905 -8.22 -24.03 42.14
C GLY A 905 -7.45 -24.90 41.14
N TYR A 906 -6.43 -25.63 41.57
CA TYR A 906 -5.57 -26.44 40.73
C TYR A 906 -5.98 -27.92 40.82
N ASN A 907 -6.59 -28.45 39.79
CA ASN A 907 -7.00 -29.84 39.71
C ASN A 907 -5.96 -30.68 38.97
N PRO A 908 -5.17 -31.53 39.64
CA PRO A 908 -4.16 -32.33 38.97
C PRO A 908 -4.73 -33.48 38.11
N TYR A 909 -6.03 -33.71 38.14
CA TYR A 909 -6.72 -34.78 37.45
C TYR A 909 -7.35 -34.35 36.12
N THR A 910 -7.39 -33.07 35.80
CA THR A 910 -7.83 -32.54 34.51
C THR A 910 -6.62 -32.12 33.68
N THR A 911 -6.78 -32.11 32.37
CA THR A 911 -5.66 -31.79 31.45
C THR A 911 -5.28 -30.32 31.50
N ASP A 912 -6.23 -29.41 31.73
CA ASP A 912 -6.01 -27.98 31.91
C ASP A 912 -5.67 -27.57 33.34
N HIS A 913 -5.66 -28.52 34.27
CA HIS A 913 -5.44 -28.33 35.70
C HIS A 913 -6.46 -27.42 36.40
N ARG A 914 -7.69 -27.31 35.88
CA ARG A 914 -8.77 -26.50 36.44
C ARG A 914 -9.88 -27.39 36.98
N ASN A 915 -10.67 -26.82 37.90
CA ASN A 915 -11.89 -27.45 38.40
C ASN A 915 -12.99 -27.34 37.33
N HIS A 916 -13.68 -28.46 37.07
CA HIS A 916 -14.86 -28.55 36.19
C HIS A 916 -16.08 -29.00 37.01
N PRO A 917 -16.68 -28.11 37.84
CA PRO A 917 -17.75 -28.51 38.75
C PRO A 917 -18.95 -29.17 38.08
N GLY A 918 -19.25 -28.79 36.82
CA GLY A 918 -20.37 -29.35 36.06
C GLY A 918 -20.09 -30.66 35.33
N MET A 919 -18.85 -31.17 35.33
CA MET A 919 -18.43 -32.32 34.53
C MET A 919 -19.31 -33.58 34.73
N PHE A 920 -19.93 -33.74 35.86
CA PHE A 920 -20.82 -34.88 36.19
C PHE A 920 -22.30 -34.49 36.20
N ASN A 921 -22.68 -33.42 35.49
CA ASN A 921 -24.08 -33.07 35.30
C ASN A 921 -24.81 -34.20 34.54
N GLU A 922 -25.86 -34.73 35.14
CA GLU A 922 -26.66 -35.83 34.57
C GLU A 922 -27.60 -35.33 33.45
N LYS A 923 -27.94 -34.03 33.46
CA LYS A 923 -28.87 -33.41 32.52
C LYS A 923 -28.61 -31.92 32.38
N GLY A 924 -28.94 -31.34 31.24
CA GLY A 924 -28.84 -29.90 30.98
C GLY A 924 -29.08 -29.57 29.51
N HIS A 925 -28.92 -28.29 29.16
CA HIS A 925 -29.08 -27.82 27.81
C HIS A 925 -27.91 -28.21 26.90
N VAL A 926 -28.20 -28.36 25.61
CA VAL A 926 -27.19 -28.51 24.56
C VAL A 926 -27.22 -27.26 23.74
N GLY A 927 -26.08 -26.73 23.34
CA GLY A 927 -26.12 -25.46 22.57
C GLY A 927 -24.82 -25.07 21.96
N PHE A 928 -24.89 -24.08 21.04
CA PHE A 928 -23.75 -23.45 20.39
C PHE A 928 -23.26 -22.25 21.20
N LEU A 929 -21.94 -22.10 21.30
CA LEU A 929 -21.34 -21.17 22.26
C LEU A 929 -20.92 -19.85 21.58
N GLY A 930 -20.96 -18.75 22.35
CA GLY A 930 -20.64 -17.40 21.91
C GLY A 930 -19.14 -17.09 21.93
N HIS A 931 -18.35 -17.71 21.04
CA HIS A 931 -16.92 -17.52 20.94
C HIS A 931 -16.49 -16.69 19.71
N GLY A 932 -17.46 -16.03 19.07
CA GLY A 932 -17.22 -15.17 17.91
C GLY A 932 -17.98 -15.59 16.67
N ALA A 933 -17.95 -14.72 15.68
CA ALA A 933 -18.69 -14.90 14.42
C ALA A 933 -17.88 -15.68 13.38
N GLY A 934 -18.54 -16.09 12.29
CA GLY A 934 -17.87 -16.66 11.12
C GLY A 934 -18.07 -18.16 10.92
N ILE A 935 -19.07 -18.73 11.58
CA ILE A 935 -19.50 -20.11 11.39
C ILE A 935 -20.98 -20.19 11.05
N LYS A 936 -21.36 -21.19 10.29
CA LYS A 936 -22.75 -21.55 9.97
C LYS A 936 -23.04 -22.95 10.44
N PHE A 937 -24.27 -23.18 10.94
CA PHE A 937 -24.78 -24.51 11.26
C PHE A 937 -26.03 -24.80 10.44
N ARG A 938 -26.27 -26.08 10.10
CA ARG A 938 -27.48 -26.57 9.46
C ARG A 938 -27.81 -28.01 9.83
N ASN A 939 -28.99 -28.48 9.45
CA ASN A 939 -29.40 -29.88 9.57
C ASN A 939 -29.26 -30.41 11.02
N VAL A 940 -29.59 -29.55 12.02
CA VAL A 940 -29.39 -29.89 13.43
C VAL A 940 -30.50 -30.81 13.92
N ARG A 941 -30.16 -31.99 14.40
CA ARG A 941 -31.08 -32.99 14.92
C ARG A 941 -30.47 -33.76 16.07
N ILE A 942 -31.31 -34.22 16.95
CA ILE A 942 -30.91 -34.91 18.17
C ILE A 942 -31.76 -36.18 18.38
N LEU A 943 -31.14 -37.25 18.85
CA LEU A 943 -31.78 -38.44 19.33
C LEU A 943 -31.64 -38.49 20.85
N ASP A 944 -32.77 -38.43 21.55
CA ASP A 944 -32.82 -38.61 23.02
C ASP A 944 -32.74 -40.12 23.34
N LEU A 945 -31.71 -40.51 24.06
CA LEU A 945 -31.48 -41.91 24.46
C LEU A 945 -31.99 -42.22 25.85
N SER A 946 -32.53 -41.23 26.56
CA SER A 946 -33.03 -41.36 27.92
C SER A 946 -34.48 -41.78 27.98
N GLU A 947 -35.20 -41.88 26.86
CA GLU A 947 -36.60 -42.32 26.74
C GLU A 947 -36.71 -43.79 26.41
#